data_3b3b0ccbc064b809aa7f257ce109b529
#
_entry.id   3b3b0ccbc064b809aa7f257ce109b529
#
_cell.length_a   1.000
_cell.length_b   1.000
_cell.length_c   1.000
_cell.angle_alpha   90.00
_cell.angle_beta   90.00
_cell.angle_gamma   90.00
#
_symmetry.space_group_name_H-M   'P 1'
#
loop_
_entity.id
_entity.type
_entity.pdbx_description
1 polymer ?
#
loop_
_entity_poly.entity_id
_entity_poly.type
_entity_poly.pdbx_seq_one_letter_code
_entity_poly.pdbx_strand_id
1 'polypeptide(L)'
;MQDAQKEALSIYEKICANSADRPYAFRSVEQMHHELAAWQASNPGLESLRKASPEVRAAFLSHSVEWLKAESRDHSNFRVTSTLQDAILYSLKVAPQPLPTELVLKLLTELRESAVMSFYFPLYAFLSILTPNQVNDEIRAELRRLHLIYAPSPTGKMDQRTEEMRIRLAELIHVQGEKELDTGPWSHIVFEEIATKDDITGPAWRGLLEHCRALEQTSPGMKWKKRSQELVEALGGSEVWPTLQRWLALGPTPGQLPEARSPIEDSPYQKGVVWLLALSQRPEMASNIGDFAVACLRKVPMLGAVSQKVGFACVQALGSMDCDEAVSQLARLRTRIKYTIAQRLIEKSLRQAAKSRGLTMDEAEDFAVPPYSLDHEGRMEMVVGDVTSTARLSPEGHVTVVWRNVAGEIVKSAPSHIKKTLGKDVKAVSTLAKELEQAYFAQRHRLESSFLHPRVMSTAHWRQYFLDQPLLGFLGRRLIWAFSNEQGWEHSGFYCDNQVCGPRGEVIDLAQATKVRMWHPLSSEESELRAWRDRIFSLSVRQPFRQAFREFYEVTEDDRQTKMYSNRFAGILMRQHQFSSLCRAKGWNYRLMGSGFDGFNVPTKLLAPWNMHAEFYVDLPTDRKPSLADSALNEQSHAGINLFLGSDQVRFYRDRREISVEAVPAIVYSEIMRDVDLFTSVCAVGPDETWSDQGDRGTGVLASRTDWEEISGVLALRIEVLSRVLPLTTIAAHCTIDKNWLVVRGQLGTYRIEVSSALVVRVTDSGVRHLKIPQKLLEDVTIDFATFPIELDHRTQAVLRKAHLLANDWHIDSPDLVRQLM
;
A
#
# COMPACT_ATOMS: atom_id res chain seq x y z
N MET A 1 -11.54 51.62 -23.28
CA MET A 1 -11.27 50.25 -22.78
C MET A 1 -9.91 49.72 -23.24
N GLN A 2 -9.57 49.73 -24.53
CA GLN A 2 -8.25 49.28 -25.01
C GLN A 2 -7.05 50.08 -24.43
N ASP A 3 -7.19 51.38 -24.24
CA ASP A 3 -6.12 52.22 -23.69
C ASP A 3 -5.88 51.91 -22.19
N ALA A 4 -6.94 51.73 -21.40
CA ALA A 4 -6.81 51.38 -19.99
C ALA A 4 -6.15 50.01 -19.79
N GLN A 5 -6.43 49.01 -20.69
CA GLN A 5 -5.77 47.71 -20.69
C GLN A 5 -4.28 47.82 -21.04
N LYS A 6 -3.93 48.62 -22.04
CA LYS A 6 -2.52 48.86 -22.39
C LYS A 6 -1.74 49.51 -21.27
N GLU A 7 -2.35 50.51 -20.62
CA GLU A 7 -1.73 51.18 -19.46
C GLU A 7 -1.59 50.22 -18.28
N ALA A 8 -2.59 49.40 -17.99
CA ALA A 8 -2.53 48.38 -16.95
C ALA A 8 -1.41 47.35 -17.20
N LEU A 9 -1.22 46.93 -18.44
CA LEU A 9 -0.15 46.03 -18.85
C LEU A 9 1.23 46.71 -18.67
N SER A 10 1.37 47.98 -19.06
CA SER A 10 2.60 48.74 -18.85
C SER A 10 2.93 48.87 -17.35
N ILE A 11 1.92 49.03 -16.50
CA ILE A 11 2.12 49.08 -15.05
C ILE A 11 2.59 47.71 -14.51
N TYR A 12 1.98 46.61 -15.00
CA TYR A 12 2.40 45.25 -14.66
C TYR A 12 3.87 45.00 -15.05
N GLU A 13 4.29 45.34 -16.27
CA GLU A 13 5.66 45.20 -16.74
C GLU A 13 6.64 46.01 -15.86
N LYS A 14 6.28 47.23 -15.46
CA LYS A 14 7.07 48.04 -14.54
C LYS A 14 7.17 47.42 -13.14
N ILE A 15 6.11 46.81 -12.65
CA ILE A 15 6.12 46.08 -11.38
C ILE A 15 7.09 44.89 -11.47
N CYS A 16 7.01 44.09 -12.51
CA CYS A 16 7.92 42.95 -12.71
C CYS A 16 9.38 43.40 -12.80
N ALA A 17 9.68 44.41 -13.63
CA ALA A 17 11.04 44.91 -13.82
C ALA A 17 11.66 45.49 -12.54
N ASN A 18 10.86 46.04 -11.63
CA ASN A 18 11.32 46.73 -10.41
C ASN A 18 11.07 45.92 -9.13
N SER A 19 10.85 44.64 -9.23
CA SER A 19 10.62 43.73 -8.09
C SER A 19 11.88 43.05 -7.54
N ALA A 20 12.99 43.11 -8.27
CA ALA A 20 14.23 42.41 -7.91
C ALA A 20 14.79 42.88 -6.55
N ASP A 21 14.66 44.15 -6.21
CA ASP A 21 15.19 44.75 -4.99
C ASP A 21 14.19 44.69 -3.82
N ARG A 22 13.07 43.98 -3.94
CA ARG A 22 12.13 43.84 -2.84
C ARG A 22 12.79 43.15 -1.65
N PRO A 23 12.77 43.78 -0.45
CA PRO A 23 13.33 43.19 0.76
C PRO A 23 12.59 41.87 1.11
N TYR A 24 13.33 40.83 1.52
CA TYR A 24 12.73 39.52 1.88
C TYR A 24 13.37 38.87 3.11
N ALA A 25 14.51 39.37 3.58
CA ALA A 25 15.18 38.87 4.77
C ALA A 25 15.23 39.96 5.85
N PHE A 26 14.56 39.73 6.97
CA PHE A 26 14.42 40.69 8.05
C PHE A 26 14.85 40.06 9.37
N ARG A 27 15.44 40.91 10.27
CA ARG A 27 15.86 40.49 11.62
C ARG A 27 14.75 40.62 12.65
N SER A 28 13.73 41.46 12.38
CA SER A 28 12.55 41.64 13.24
C SER A 28 11.32 42.02 12.43
N VAL A 29 10.13 41.87 13.03
CA VAL A 29 8.83 42.27 12.44
C VAL A 29 8.79 43.82 12.24
N GLU A 30 9.34 44.61 13.16
CA GLU A 30 9.42 46.08 13.01
C GLU A 30 10.29 46.51 11.83
N GLN A 31 11.47 45.90 11.69
CA GLN A 31 12.36 46.16 10.55
C GLN A 31 11.65 45.78 9.24
N MET A 32 10.96 44.65 9.20
CA MET A 32 10.17 44.21 8.04
C MET A 32 9.14 45.28 7.64
N HIS A 33 8.36 45.78 8.58
CA HIS A 33 7.33 46.78 8.29
C HIS A 33 7.95 48.10 7.77
N HIS A 34 9.03 48.53 8.36
CA HIS A 34 9.70 49.78 7.97
C HIS A 34 10.34 49.69 6.58
N GLU A 35 11.15 48.66 6.34
CA GLU A 35 11.86 48.50 5.06
C GLU A 35 10.91 48.21 3.90
N LEU A 36 9.89 47.38 4.14
CA LEU A 36 8.89 47.07 3.12
C LEU A 36 8.04 48.29 2.76
N ALA A 37 7.65 49.11 3.74
CA ALA A 37 6.91 50.35 3.49
C ALA A 37 7.74 51.38 2.72
N ALA A 38 9.02 51.55 3.07
CA ALA A 38 9.91 52.42 2.36
C ALA A 38 10.13 51.99 0.90
N TRP A 39 10.34 50.67 0.67
CA TRP A 39 10.48 50.12 -0.65
C TRP A 39 9.20 50.24 -1.47
N GLN A 40 8.03 49.89 -0.90
CA GLN A 40 6.72 50.08 -1.55
C GLN A 40 6.47 51.56 -1.96
N ALA A 41 6.94 52.53 -1.17
CA ALA A 41 6.78 53.92 -1.49
C ALA A 41 7.63 54.40 -2.68
N SER A 42 8.81 53.80 -2.87
CA SER A 42 9.77 54.13 -3.93
C SER A 42 9.67 53.28 -5.20
N ASN A 43 8.87 52.20 -5.21
CA ASN A 43 8.76 51.32 -6.37
C ASN A 43 8.00 52.00 -7.52
N PRO A 44 8.64 52.19 -8.71
CA PRO A 44 8.03 52.91 -9.83
C PRO A 44 6.75 52.31 -10.38
N GLY A 45 6.61 50.98 -10.32
CA GLY A 45 5.40 50.27 -10.77
C GLY A 45 4.22 50.51 -9.83
N LEU A 46 4.45 50.43 -8.52
CA LEU A 46 3.44 50.73 -7.49
C LEU A 46 3.07 52.23 -7.49
N GLU A 47 4.06 53.12 -7.74
CA GLU A 47 3.78 54.54 -7.89
C GLU A 47 2.92 54.83 -9.11
N SER A 48 3.22 54.24 -10.25
CA SER A 48 2.40 54.35 -11.46
C SER A 48 0.95 53.87 -11.21
N LEU A 49 0.76 52.77 -10.48
CA LEU A 49 -0.56 52.26 -10.10
C LEU A 49 -1.33 53.19 -9.17
N ARG A 50 -0.62 53.89 -8.24
CA ARG A 50 -1.24 54.91 -7.35
C ARG A 50 -1.75 56.12 -8.13
N LYS A 51 -1.05 56.50 -9.17
CA LYS A 51 -1.43 57.62 -10.03
C LYS A 51 -2.42 57.28 -11.14
N ALA A 52 -2.65 56.02 -11.38
CA ALA A 52 -3.54 55.50 -12.42
C ALA A 52 -5.02 55.87 -12.19
N SER A 53 -5.79 55.98 -13.26
CA SER A 53 -7.24 56.20 -13.17
C SER A 53 -7.99 54.98 -12.61
N PRO A 54 -9.23 55.13 -12.11
CA PRO A 54 -10.05 54.04 -11.63
C PRO A 54 -10.25 52.94 -12.69
N GLU A 55 -10.38 53.31 -13.98
CA GLU A 55 -10.56 52.41 -15.09
C GLU A 55 -9.30 51.59 -15.32
N VAL A 56 -8.14 52.15 -15.24
CA VAL A 56 -6.84 51.47 -15.35
C VAL A 56 -6.66 50.50 -14.20
N ARG A 57 -7.01 50.89 -12.97
CA ARG A 57 -6.95 49.99 -11.81
C ARG A 57 -7.92 48.82 -11.91
N ALA A 58 -9.14 49.06 -12.45
CA ALA A 58 -10.10 47.96 -12.72
C ALA A 58 -9.58 47.02 -13.81
N ALA A 59 -8.97 47.53 -14.86
CA ALA A 59 -8.31 46.71 -15.89
C ALA A 59 -7.14 45.92 -15.30
N PHE A 60 -6.35 46.50 -14.42
CA PHE A 60 -5.26 45.81 -13.69
C PHE A 60 -5.81 44.67 -12.84
N LEU A 61 -6.87 44.88 -12.05
CA LEU A 61 -7.50 43.84 -11.26
C LEU A 61 -8.07 42.72 -12.14
N SER A 62 -8.66 43.04 -13.27
CA SER A 62 -9.24 42.10 -14.21
C SER A 62 -8.24 41.10 -14.81
N HIS A 63 -6.96 41.42 -14.86
CA HIS A 63 -5.90 40.54 -15.38
C HIS A 63 -4.97 40.00 -14.28
N SER A 64 -5.19 40.42 -13.05
CA SER A 64 -4.25 40.17 -11.94
C SER A 64 -4.04 38.66 -11.62
N VAL A 65 -5.08 37.85 -11.75
CA VAL A 65 -4.98 36.40 -11.49
C VAL A 65 -4.17 35.71 -12.60
N GLU A 66 -4.37 36.11 -13.84
CA GLU A 66 -3.62 35.59 -15.00
C GLU A 66 -2.13 35.90 -14.87
N TRP A 67 -1.80 37.17 -14.47
CA TRP A 67 -0.42 37.59 -14.25
C TRP A 67 0.24 36.90 -13.05
N LEU A 68 -0.46 36.74 -11.94
CA LEU A 68 0.02 35.96 -10.81
C LEU A 68 0.27 34.47 -11.21
N LYS A 69 -0.59 33.92 -12.05
CA LYS A 69 -0.44 32.54 -12.54
C LYS A 69 0.77 32.39 -13.46
N ALA A 70 1.08 33.42 -14.28
CA ALA A 70 2.26 33.41 -15.11
C ALA A 70 3.55 33.45 -14.28
N GLU A 71 3.62 34.38 -13.33
CA GLU A 71 4.81 34.60 -12.49
C GLU A 71 5.04 33.49 -11.46
N SER A 72 4.01 32.84 -10.96
CA SER A 72 4.13 31.76 -9.96
C SER A 72 4.58 30.42 -10.52
N ARG A 73 4.67 30.25 -11.84
CA ARG A 73 5.21 29.03 -12.47
C ARG A 73 6.70 28.86 -12.22
N ASP A 74 7.40 29.95 -12.02
CA ASP A 74 8.81 29.97 -11.66
C ASP A 74 8.97 30.34 -10.18
N HIS A 75 9.38 29.35 -9.37
CA HIS A 75 9.62 29.55 -7.94
C HIS A 75 10.71 30.57 -7.62
N SER A 76 11.55 30.96 -8.59
CA SER A 76 12.52 32.03 -8.44
C SER A 76 11.88 33.43 -8.41
N ASN A 77 10.65 33.56 -8.91
CA ASN A 77 9.94 34.87 -9.03
C ASN A 77 9.14 35.27 -7.78
N PHE A 78 9.51 34.78 -6.60
CA PHE A 78 8.82 35.11 -5.34
C PHE A 78 8.70 36.63 -5.07
N ARG A 79 9.71 37.41 -5.42
CA ARG A 79 9.68 38.87 -5.24
C ARG A 79 8.65 39.55 -6.13
N VAL A 80 8.56 39.11 -7.40
CA VAL A 80 7.56 39.62 -8.35
C VAL A 80 6.16 39.27 -7.88
N THR A 81 5.93 38.00 -7.52
CA THR A 81 4.65 37.53 -7.02
C THR A 81 4.19 38.31 -5.79
N SER A 82 5.08 38.53 -4.84
CA SER A 82 4.77 39.30 -3.63
C SER A 82 4.51 40.80 -3.92
N THR A 83 5.20 41.38 -4.89
CA THR A 83 4.95 42.79 -5.31
C THR A 83 3.60 42.90 -6.03
N LEU A 84 3.23 41.92 -6.81
CA LEU A 84 1.89 41.85 -7.45
C LEU A 84 0.79 41.75 -6.40
N GLN A 85 1.00 40.97 -5.32
CA GLN A 85 0.05 40.91 -4.20
C GLN A 85 -0.15 42.30 -3.56
N ASP A 86 0.93 43.05 -3.34
CA ASP A 86 0.84 44.39 -2.80
C ASP A 86 0.08 45.35 -3.74
N ALA A 87 0.31 45.23 -5.05
CA ALA A 87 -0.39 46.04 -6.08
C ALA A 87 -1.89 45.73 -6.16
N ILE A 88 -2.25 44.44 -6.09
CA ILE A 88 -3.64 43.97 -6.07
C ILE A 88 -4.34 44.42 -4.79
N LEU A 89 -3.70 44.29 -3.63
CA LEU A 89 -4.24 44.76 -2.35
C LEU A 89 -4.50 46.25 -2.35
N TYR A 90 -3.57 47.02 -2.86
CA TYR A 90 -3.75 48.47 -3.02
C TYR A 90 -4.94 48.78 -3.93
N SER A 91 -5.00 48.15 -5.11
CA SER A 91 -6.07 48.39 -6.09
C SER A 91 -7.46 48.02 -5.52
N LEU A 92 -7.56 46.96 -4.74
CA LEU A 92 -8.80 46.58 -4.04
C LEU A 92 -9.21 47.63 -3.00
N LYS A 93 -8.27 48.16 -2.22
CA LYS A 93 -8.54 49.17 -1.17
C LYS A 93 -9.05 50.52 -1.73
N VAL A 94 -8.59 50.91 -2.91
CA VAL A 94 -8.92 52.21 -3.52
C VAL A 94 -9.94 52.09 -4.66
N ALA A 95 -10.42 50.88 -4.95
CA ALA A 95 -11.43 50.65 -5.97
C ALA A 95 -12.75 51.30 -5.60
N PRO A 96 -13.46 51.92 -6.58
CA PRO A 96 -14.82 52.42 -6.35
C PRO A 96 -15.74 51.28 -5.89
N GLN A 97 -16.57 51.60 -4.90
CA GLN A 97 -17.58 50.65 -4.41
C GLN A 97 -18.99 51.06 -4.86
N PRO A 98 -19.83 50.10 -5.27
CA PRO A 98 -19.61 48.67 -5.38
C PRO A 98 -18.74 48.31 -6.62
N LEU A 99 -18.00 47.20 -6.55
CA LEU A 99 -17.26 46.70 -7.72
C LEU A 99 -18.24 46.30 -8.85
N PRO A 100 -17.87 46.53 -10.13
CA PRO A 100 -18.67 46.05 -11.26
C PRO A 100 -18.90 44.52 -11.21
N THR A 101 -20.16 44.07 -11.42
CA THR A 101 -20.55 42.66 -11.38
C THR A 101 -19.70 41.77 -12.28
N GLU A 102 -19.42 42.26 -13.51
CA GLU A 102 -18.58 41.51 -14.46
C GLU A 102 -17.16 41.26 -13.95
N LEU A 103 -16.58 42.28 -13.28
CA LEU A 103 -15.26 42.16 -12.68
C LEU A 103 -15.26 41.14 -11.50
N VAL A 104 -16.29 41.21 -10.66
CA VAL A 104 -16.45 40.25 -9.54
C VAL A 104 -16.56 38.84 -10.05
N LEU A 105 -17.42 38.61 -11.05
CA LEU A 105 -17.61 37.28 -11.67
C LEU A 105 -16.33 36.77 -12.32
N LYS A 106 -15.63 37.63 -13.07
CA LYS A 106 -14.37 37.25 -13.70
C LYS A 106 -13.36 36.79 -12.66
N LEU A 107 -13.13 37.60 -11.61
CA LEU A 107 -12.15 37.28 -10.54
C LEU A 107 -12.52 35.97 -9.80
N LEU A 108 -13.80 35.78 -9.47
CA LEU A 108 -14.24 34.55 -8.77
C LEU A 108 -14.06 33.31 -9.65
N THR A 109 -14.39 33.42 -10.95
CA THR A 109 -14.22 32.31 -11.91
C THR A 109 -12.74 31.93 -12.06
N GLU A 110 -11.87 32.90 -12.29
CA GLU A 110 -10.43 32.68 -12.45
C GLU A 110 -9.79 32.13 -11.17
N LEU A 111 -10.20 32.61 -9.98
CA LEU A 111 -9.74 32.10 -8.70
C LEU A 111 -10.19 30.66 -8.45
N ARG A 112 -11.41 30.31 -8.86
CA ARG A 112 -11.92 28.95 -8.79
C ARG A 112 -11.13 28.00 -9.70
N GLU A 113 -10.86 28.40 -10.93
CA GLU A 113 -10.12 27.59 -11.91
C GLU A 113 -8.64 27.45 -11.55
N SER A 114 -8.11 28.39 -10.80
CA SER A 114 -6.72 28.46 -10.38
C SER A 114 -6.58 28.26 -8.86
N ALA A 115 -7.03 27.11 -8.35
CA ALA A 115 -7.08 26.85 -6.90
C ALA A 115 -5.74 27.08 -6.14
N VAL A 116 -4.60 26.96 -6.82
CA VAL A 116 -3.27 27.24 -6.27
C VAL A 116 -3.04 28.75 -6.12
N MET A 117 -3.68 29.56 -6.95
CA MET A 117 -3.52 31.02 -6.93
C MET A 117 -4.21 31.71 -5.76
N SER A 118 -5.13 31.04 -5.11
CA SER A 118 -5.78 31.56 -3.90
C SER A 118 -4.83 31.86 -2.75
N PHE A 119 -3.63 31.26 -2.74
CA PHE A 119 -2.58 31.58 -1.78
C PHE A 119 -1.85 32.90 -2.10
N TYR A 120 -1.83 33.30 -3.36
CA TYR A 120 -1.12 34.49 -3.81
C TYR A 120 -2.03 35.71 -4.01
N PHE A 121 -3.32 35.48 -4.32
CA PHE A 121 -4.28 36.57 -4.43
C PHE A 121 -4.79 36.98 -3.04
N PRO A 122 -4.92 38.30 -2.74
CA PRO A 122 -5.40 38.81 -1.44
C PRO A 122 -6.91 38.63 -1.29
N LEU A 123 -7.36 37.36 -1.30
CA LEU A 123 -8.76 36.96 -1.35
C LEU A 123 -9.59 37.49 -0.20
N TYR A 124 -9.04 37.50 1.03
CA TYR A 124 -9.78 38.06 2.19
C TYR A 124 -10.10 39.54 1.99
N ALA A 125 -9.14 40.33 1.50
CA ALA A 125 -9.39 41.74 1.21
C ALA A 125 -10.44 41.93 0.10
N PHE A 126 -10.41 41.08 -0.93
CA PHE A 126 -11.43 41.08 -1.98
C PHE A 126 -12.83 40.75 -1.45
N LEU A 127 -12.96 39.69 -0.64
CA LEU A 127 -14.23 39.30 -0.05
C LEU A 127 -14.76 40.34 0.96
N SER A 128 -13.86 41.03 1.65
CA SER A 128 -14.22 42.04 2.65
C SER A 128 -14.89 43.28 2.07
N ILE A 129 -14.62 43.62 0.81
CA ILE A 129 -15.22 44.79 0.13
C ILE A 129 -16.56 44.42 -0.55
N LEU A 130 -16.88 43.12 -0.75
CA LEU A 130 -18.17 42.71 -1.27
C LEU A 130 -19.26 42.87 -0.19
N THR A 131 -20.37 43.48 -0.58
CA THR A 131 -21.55 43.61 0.29
C THR A 131 -22.62 42.56 -0.10
N PRO A 132 -23.45 42.08 0.85
CA PRO A 132 -24.52 41.11 0.55
C PRO A 132 -25.49 41.62 -0.54
N ASN A 133 -25.76 42.92 -0.59
CA ASN A 133 -26.65 43.54 -1.59
C ASN A 133 -26.09 43.51 -3.02
N GLN A 134 -24.78 43.30 -3.14
CA GLN A 134 -24.06 43.20 -4.42
C GLN A 134 -24.03 41.75 -4.97
N VAL A 135 -24.33 40.77 -4.13
CA VAL A 135 -24.26 39.33 -4.46
C VAL A 135 -25.58 38.91 -5.12
N ASN A 136 -25.60 38.91 -6.46
CA ASN A 136 -26.67 38.32 -7.25
C ASN A 136 -26.53 36.78 -7.30
N ASP A 137 -27.44 36.09 -7.97
CA ASP A 137 -27.44 34.62 -8.01
C ASP A 137 -26.21 34.03 -8.73
N GLU A 138 -25.69 34.71 -9.74
CA GLU A 138 -24.48 34.27 -10.46
C GLU A 138 -23.24 34.39 -9.55
N ILE A 139 -23.08 35.56 -8.90
CA ILE A 139 -21.99 35.76 -7.93
C ILE A 139 -22.10 34.77 -6.79
N ARG A 140 -23.33 34.52 -6.29
CA ARG A 140 -23.60 33.57 -5.23
C ARG A 140 -23.21 32.15 -5.63
N ALA A 141 -23.50 31.76 -6.87
CA ALA A 141 -23.09 30.45 -7.39
C ALA A 141 -21.56 30.28 -7.41
N GLU A 142 -20.82 31.30 -7.86
CA GLU A 142 -19.34 31.27 -7.85
C GLU A 142 -18.77 31.32 -6.43
N LEU A 143 -19.33 32.11 -5.53
CA LEU A 143 -18.93 32.13 -4.11
C LEU A 143 -19.15 30.76 -3.43
N ARG A 144 -20.28 30.07 -3.74
CA ARG A 144 -20.52 28.70 -3.25
C ARG A 144 -19.44 27.73 -3.76
N ARG A 145 -19.10 27.80 -5.05
CA ARG A 145 -18.02 26.98 -5.63
C ARG A 145 -16.67 27.29 -5.01
N LEU A 146 -16.37 28.56 -4.74
CA LEU A 146 -15.15 28.96 -4.08
C LEU A 146 -15.12 28.52 -2.61
N HIS A 147 -16.23 28.60 -1.88
CA HIS A 147 -16.35 28.11 -0.50
C HIS A 147 -16.01 26.62 -0.36
N LEU A 148 -16.34 25.80 -1.38
CA LEU A 148 -15.96 24.38 -1.42
C LEU A 148 -14.44 24.18 -1.51
N ILE A 149 -13.70 25.12 -2.09
CA ILE A 149 -12.23 25.09 -2.19
C ILE A 149 -11.59 25.29 -0.79
N TYR A 150 -12.20 26.12 0.05
CA TYR A 150 -11.73 26.41 1.41
C TYR A 150 -12.35 25.53 2.49
N ALA A 151 -12.87 24.38 2.10
CA ALA A 151 -13.36 23.40 3.07
C ALA A 151 -12.24 22.97 4.04
N PRO A 152 -12.55 22.72 5.34
CA PRO A 152 -11.55 22.37 6.34
C PRO A 152 -10.71 21.17 5.90
N SER A 153 -9.40 21.26 6.14
CA SER A 153 -8.52 20.08 5.95
C SER A 153 -8.99 18.94 6.87
N PRO A 154 -8.90 17.66 6.40
CA PRO A 154 -9.21 16.50 7.24
C PRO A 154 -8.38 16.40 8.51
N THR A 155 -7.26 17.12 8.61
CA THR A 155 -6.39 17.16 9.80
C THR A 155 -6.87 18.11 10.90
N GLY A 156 -7.95 18.86 10.67
CA GLY A 156 -8.68 19.59 11.70
C GLY A 156 -8.02 20.88 12.23
N LYS A 157 -6.83 21.24 11.77
CA LYS A 157 -6.24 22.55 12.08
C LYS A 157 -6.26 23.43 10.84
N MET A 158 -7.23 24.32 10.81
CA MET A 158 -7.29 25.40 9.84
C MET A 158 -6.49 26.57 10.40
N ASP A 159 -5.70 27.25 9.57
CA ASP A 159 -5.10 28.50 10.01
C ASP A 159 -6.17 29.59 10.15
N GLN A 160 -5.92 30.54 11.02
CA GLN A 160 -6.90 31.57 11.37
C GLN A 160 -7.39 32.35 10.13
N ARG A 161 -6.54 32.61 9.15
CA ARG A 161 -6.92 33.37 7.94
C ARG A 161 -7.87 32.58 7.05
N THR A 162 -7.64 31.29 6.90
CA THR A 162 -8.53 30.41 6.12
C THR A 162 -9.90 30.28 6.78
N GLU A 163 -9.97 30.24 8.11
CA GLU A 163 -11.24 30.26 8.84
C GLU A 163 -11.97 31.59 8.69
N GLU A 164 -11.28 32.72 8.80
CA GLU A 164 -11.86 34.06 8.58
C GLU A 164 -12.41 34.20 7.15
N MET A 165 -11.68 33.71 6.13
CA MET A 165 -12.15 33.70 4.74
C MET A 165 -13.42 32.86 4.59
N ARG A 166 -13.45 31.69 5.24
CA ARG A 166 -14.60 30.78 5.18
C ARG A 166 -15.86 31.36 5.82
N ILE A 167 -15.70 32.01 6.97
CA ILE A 167 -16.77 32.74 7.64
C ILE A 167 -17.31 33.85 6.71
N ARG A 168 -16.40 34.60 6.10
CA ARG A 168 -16.79 35.69 5.21
C ARG A 168 -17.49 35.19 3.92
N LEU A 169 -17.04 34.11 3.34
CA LEU A 169 -17.72 33.46 2.21
C LEU A 169 -19.13 33.01 2.60
N ALA A 170 -19.29 32.38 3.77
CA ALA A 170 -20.59 31.97 4.27
C ALA A 170 -21.55 33.16 4.47
N GLU A 171 -21.08 34.28 5.05
CA GLU A 171 -21.87 35.51 5.21
C GLU A 171 -22.36 36.08 3.87
N LEU A 172 -21.54 36.06 2.83
CA LEU A 172 -21.89 36.55 1.50
C LEU A 172 -22.84 35.62 0.74
N ILE A 173 -22.78 34.33 1.01
CA ILE A 173 -23.64 33.29 0.41
C ILE A 173 -25.06 33.34 1.00
N HIS A 174 -25.19 33.62 2.30
CA HIS A 174 -26.48 33.60 3.01
C HIS A 174 -27.25 34.91 2.89
N VAL A 175 -28.43 34.86 2.29
CA VAL A 175 -29.39 35.96 2.31
C VAL A 175 -30.15 35.92 3.62
N GLN A 176 -30.26 37.09 4.28
CA GLN A 176 -31.11 37.22 5.49
C GLN A 176 -32.57 36.90 5.12
N GLY A 177 -33.06 35.74 5.57
CA GLY A 177 -34.48 35.40 5.45
C GLY A 177 -34.81 34.00 4.96
N GLU A 178 -33.96 33.32 4.25
CA GLU A 178 -34.18 31.93 3.88
C GLU A 178 -33.22 31.03 4.66
N LYS A 179 -33.78 30.16 5.49
CA LYS A 179 -33.13 28.92 5.89
C LYS A 179 -33.08 28.01 4.66
N GLU A 180 -32.36 28.40 3.59
CA GLU A 180 -31.95 27.41 2.63
C GLU A 180 -31.01 26.44 3.35
N LEU A 181 -31.48 25.22 3.47
CA LEU A 181 -30.66 24.09 3.89
C LEU A 181 -29.37 24.13 3.09
N ASP A 182 -28.22 24.12 3.77
CA ASP A 182 -26.91 23.88 3.20
C ASP A 182 -26.96 22.50 2.52
N THR A 183 -27.41 22.43 1.27
CA THR A 183 -27.63 21.22 0.51
C THR A 183 -26.49 21.03 -0.46
N GLY A 184 -25.67 20.02 -0.20
CA GLY A 184 -24.70 19.55 -1.18
C GLY A 184 -25.38 18.75 -2.33
N PRO A 185 -24.62 18.29 -3.33
CA PRO A 185 -25.17 17.55 -4.46
C PRO A 185 -25.99 16.32 -4.06
N TRP A 186 -25.59 15.64 -3.00
CA TRP A 186 -26.30 14.46 -2.50
C TRP A 186 -27.66 14.83 -1.90
N SER A 187 -27.65 15.77 -0.95
CA SER A 187 -28.87 16.20 -0.29
C SER A 187 -29.84 16.87 -1.26
N HIS A 188 -29.36 17.58 -2.26
CA HIS A 188 -30.21 18.16 -3.32
C HIS A 188 -31.04 17.08 -4.02
N ILE A 189 -30.37 16.02 -4.55
CA ILE A 189 -31.05 14.89 -5.21
C ILE A 189 -32.07 14.23 -4.27
N VAL A 190 -31.70 14.04 -3.00
CA VAL A 190 -32.57 13.39 -2.03
C VAL A 190 -33.79 14.26 -1.71
N PHE A 191 -33.62 15.58 -1.54
CA PHE A 191 -34.75 16.48 -1.31
C PHE A 191 -35.65 16.67 -2.53
N GLU A 192 -35.10 16.65 -3.74
CA GLU A 192 -35.91 16.59 -4.97
C GLU A 192 -36.75 15.31 -5.02
N GLU A 193 -36.19 14.15 -4.71
CA GLU A 193 -36.95 12.89 -4.64
C GLU A 193 -38.07 12.97 -3.57
N ILE A 194 -37.74 13.53 -2.41
CA ILE A 194 -38.77 13.70 -1.33
C ILE A 194 -39.88 14.65 -1.77
N ALA A 195 -39.57 15.69 -2.55
CA ALA A 195 -40.56 16.64 -3.04
C ALA A 195 -41.58 16.01 -4.02
N THR A 196 -41.22 14.86 -4.63
CA THR A 196 -42.19 14.11 -5.48
C THR A 196 -43.13 13.19 -4.69
N LYS A 197 -42.96 13.05 -3.38
CA LYS A 197 -43.80 12.21 -2.53
C LYS A 197 -45.06 12.97 -2.09
N ASP A 198 -46.08 12.21 -1.70
CA ASP A 198 -47.36 12.77 -1.25
C ASP A 198 -47.22 13.62 0.03
N ASP A 199 -48.29 14.37 0.35
CA ASP A 199 -48.35 15.32 1.46
C ASP A 199 -48.20 14.67 2.84
N ILE A 200 -48.31 13.35 2.96
CA ILE A 200 -48.19 12.61 4.22
C ILE A 200 -46.77 12.05 4.38
N THR A 201 -46.28 11.37 3.35
CA THR A 201 -44.97 10.69 3.38
C THR A 201 -43.80 11.66 3.18
N GLY A 202 -43.96 12.71 2.38
CA GLY A 202 -42.92 13.73 2.15
C GLY A 202 -42.42 14.38 3.45
N PRO A 203 -43.31 14.95 4.30
CA PRO A 203 -42.91 15.51 5.61
C PRO A 203 -42.27 14.50 6.55
N ALA A 204 -42.72 13.24 6.56
CA ALA A 204 -42.13 12.19 7.39
C ALA A 204 -40.70 11.85 6.97
N TRP A 205 -40.41 11.78 5.65
CA TRP A 205 -39.08 11.62 5.14
C TRP A 205 -38.14 12.80 5.43
N ARG A 206 -38.68 14.04 5.34
CA ARG A 206 -37.90 15.24 5.74
C ARG A 206 -37.55 15.18 7.23
N GLY A 207 -38.55 14.78 8.08
CA GLY A 207 -38.34 14.60 9.53
C GLY A 207 -37.23 13.56 9.83
N LEU A 208 -37.17 12.46 9.07
CA LEU A 208 -36.13 11.46 9.21
C LEU A 208 -34.74 12.02 8.81
N LEU A 209 -34.63 12.80 7.72
CA LEU A 209 -33.39 13.42 7.31
C LEU A 209 -32.92 14.50 8.29
N GLU A 210 -33.83 15.34 8.82
CA GLU A 210 -33.48 16.32 9.86
C GLU A 210 -33.00 15.62 11.14
N HIS A 211 -33.59 14.48 11.49
CA HIS A 211 -33.07 13.65 12.57
C HIS A 211 -31.67 13.10 12.27
N CYS A 212 -31.39 12.68 11.02
CA CYS A 212 -30.05 12.28 10.58
C CYS A 212 -29.04 13.44 10.70
N ARG A 213 -29.42 14.65 10.26
CA ARG A 213 -28.61 15.86 10.35
C ARG A 213 -28.25 16.23 11.79
N ALA A 214 -29.17 16.05 12.70
CA ALA A 214 -28.99 16.35 14.12
C ALA A 214 -27.99 15.46 14.85
N LEU A 215 -27.41 14.45 14.17
CA LEU A 215 -26.36 13.61 14.72
C LEU A 215 -25.01 14.34 14.73
N GLU A 216 -24.71 15.06 15.80
CA GLU A 216 -23.44 15.79 15.94
C GLU A 216 -22.25 14.85 16.16
N GLN A 217 -22.41 13.84 16.98
CA GLN A 217 -21.36 12.88 17.34
C GLN A 217 -21.13 11.85 16.23
N THR A 218 -19.97 11.18 16.29
CA THR A 218 -19.62 10.13 15.33
C THR A 218 -20.44 8.85 15.53
N SER A 219 -20.95 8.62 16.76
CA SER A 219 -21.83 7.50 17.09
C SER A 219 -23.08 7.97 17.87
N PRO A 220 -24.27 7.42 17.57
CA PRO A 220 -25.52 7.87 18.18
C PRO A 220 -25.68 7.35 19.61
N GLY A 221 -26.22 8.25 20.49
CA GLY A 221 -26.66 7.86 21.81
C GLY A 221 -28.01 7.14 21.80
N MET A 222 -28.41 6.57 22.94
CA MET A 222 -29.68 5.81 23.08
C MET A 222 -30.91 6.59 22.68
N LYS A 223 -30.98 7.88 23.03
CA LYS A 223 -32.13 8.76 22.66
C LYS A 223 -32.28 8.89 21.15
N TRP A 224 -31.18 9.09 20.46
CA TRP A 224 -31.17 9.18 18.99
C TRP A 224 -31.63 7.86 18.36
N LYS A 225 -31.12 6.71 18.83
CA LYS A 225 -31.50 5.38 18.34
C LYS A 225 -32.98 5.10 18.52
N LYS A 226 -33.53 5.39 19.69
CA LYS A 226 -34.99 5.23 19.99
C LYS A 226 -35.82 6.09 19.04
N ARG A 227 -35.45 7.37 18.88
CA ARG A 227 -36.15 8.26 17.95
C ARG A 227 -36.05 7.80 16.50
N SER A 228 -34.91 7.24 16.10
CA SER A 228 -34.73 6.65 14.76
C SER A 228 -35.71 5.50 14.51
N GLN A 229 -35.89 4.61 15.47
CA GLN A 229 -36.84 3.50 15.36
C GLN A 229 -38.27 4.00 15.20
N GLU A 230 -38.68 4.95 16.00
CA GLU A 230 -40.03 5.58 15.92
C GLU A 230 -40.28 6.19 14.53
N LEU A 231 -39.29 6.90 13.97
CA LEU A 231 -39.39 7.53 12.66
C LEU A 231 -39.41 6.52 11.51
N VAL A 232 -38.63 5.44 11.62
CA VAL A 232 -38.64 4.36 10.65
C VAL A 232 -39.94 3.59 10.65
N GLU A 233 -40.49 3.31 11.84
CA GLU A 233 -41.80 2.67 11.98
C GLU A 233 -42.92 3.52 11.39
N ALA A 234 -42.88 4.84 11.62
CA ALA A 234 -43.88 5.78 11.06
C ALA A 234 -43.84 5.86 9.51
N LEU A 235 -42.74 5.48 8.90
CA LEU A 235 -42.54 5.41 7.43
C LEU A 235 -42.82 4.01 6.82
N GLY A 236 -43.42 3.09 7.61
CA GLY A 236 -43.75 1.75 7.14
C GLY A 236 -42.65 0.68 7.33
N GLY A 237 -41.68 0.95 8.19
CA GLY A 237 -40.68 -0.03 8.61
C GLY A 237 -39.80 -0.56 7.47
N SER A 238 -40.18 -1.69 6.88
CA SER A 238 -39.35 -2.38 5.86
C SER A 238 -39.17 -1.58 4.57
N GLU A 239 -40.10 -0.72 4.21
CA GLU A 239 -40.07 0.08 2.99
C GLU A 239 -38.99 1.19 3.00
N VAL A 240 -38.50 1.52 4.18
CA VAL A 240 -37.48 2.58 4.37
C VAL A 240 -36.13 2.14 3.87
N TRP A 241 -35.75 0.88 4.07
CA TRP A 241 -34.39 0.39 3.82
C TRP A 241 -33.94 0.47 2.36
N PRO A 242 -34.74 0.06 1.36
CA PRO A 242 -34.39 0.21 -0.04
C PRO A 242 -34.14 1.67 -0.45
N THR A 243 -34.94 2.59 0.10
CA THR A 243 -34.76 4.02 -0.19
C THR A 243 -33.48 4.59 0.41
N LEU A 244 -33.18 4.29 1.68
CA LEU A 244 -31.95 4.71 2.33
C LEU A 244 -30.70 4.09 1.64
N GLN A 245 -30.79 2.83 1.23
CA GLN A 245 -29.75 2.14 0.49
C GLN A 245 -29.46 2.83 -0.86
N ARG A 246 -30.50 3.17 -1.62
CA ARG A 246 -30.40 3.91 -2.88
C ARG A 246 -29.79 5.30 -2.66
N TRP A 247 -30.19 6.02 -1.60
CA TRP A 247 -29.61 7.31 -1.25
C TRP A 247 -28.13 7.20 -0.86
N LEU A 248 -27.75 6.15 -0.13
CA LEU A 248 -26.33 5.93 0.17
C LEU A 248 -25.51 5.66 -1.09
N ALA A 249 -26.08 4.94 -2.07
CA ALA A 249 -25.45 4.66 -3.36
C ALA A 249 -25.23 5.91 -4.22
N LEU A 250 -25.96 7.02 -3.96
CA LEU A 250 -25.72 8.32 -4.57
C LEU A 250 -24.43 9.00 -4.06
N GLY A 251 -23.77 8.44 -3.02
CA GLY A 251 -22.51 8.96 -2.49
C GLY A 251 -21.45 9.14 -3.58
N PRO A 252 -20.29 9.76 -3.26
CA PRO A 252 -19.31 10.19 -4.24
C PRO A 252 -18.88 9.05 -5.15
N THR A 253 -19.32 9.09 -6.40
CA THR A 253 -18.92 8.13 -7.42
C THR A 253 -17.52 8.46 -7.95
N PRO A 254 -16.68 7.46 -8.29
CA PRO A 254 -15.31 7.65 -8.73
C PRO A 254 -15.10 8.54 -9.97
N GLY A 255 -16.15 8.84 -10.72
CA GLY A 255 -16.07 9.67 -11.92
C GLY A 255 -16.28 11.16 -11.73
N GLN A 256 -16.64 11.60 -10.53
CA GLN A 256 -16.99 13.02 -10.25
C GLN A 256 -15.94 13.76 -9.41
N LEU A 257 -14.81 13.15 -9.18
CA LEU A 257 -13.87 13.57 -8.13
C LEU A 257 -12.76 14.56 -8.49
N PRO A 258 -12.39 14.87 -9.71
CA PRO A 258 -11.49 16.00 -9.96
C PRO A 258 -12.11 17.36 -9.59
N GLU A 259 -13.43 17.46 -9.64
CA GLU A 259 -14.15 18.74 -9.47
C GLU A 259 -14.98 18.80 -8.19
N ALA A 260 -15.45 17.67 -7.66
CA ALA A 260 -16.20 17.61 -6.43
C ALA A 260 -15.29 17.18 -5.27
N ARG A 261 -14.65 18.12 -4.65
CA ARG A 261 -14.38 17.98 -3.21
C ARG A 261 -15.75 17.76 -2.59
N SER A 262 -16.01 16.50 -2.14
CA SER A 262 -17.32 16.14 -1.61
C SER A 262 -17.74 17.21 -0.61
N PRO A 263 -18.90 17.85 -0.76
CA PRO A 263 -19.28 18.91 0.13
C PRO A 263 -19.35 18.31 1.52
N ILE A 264 -18.62 18.91 2.45
CA ILE A 264 -18.71 18.61 3.88
C ILE A 264 -20.16 18.76 4.36
N GLU A 265 -20.92 19.53 3.64
CA GLU A 265 -22.34 19.82 3.85
C GLU A 265 -23.27 18.61 3.82
N ASP A 266 -22.98 17.60 2.99
CA ASP A 266 -23.75 16.35 2.98
C ASP A 266 -23.35 15.37 4.12
N SER A 267 -22.23 15.59 4.76
CA SER A 267 -21.69 14.70 5.79
C SER A 267 -22.63 14.48 6.98
N PRO A 268 -23.36 15.46 7.52
CA PRO A 268 -24.30 15.25 8.61
C PRO A 268 -25.44 14.29 8.24
N TYR A 269 -26.04 14.46 7.07
CA TYR A 269 -27.13 13.61 6.58
C TYR A 269 -26.63 12.19 6.31
N GLN A 270 -25.55 12.06 5.54
CA GLN A 270 -24.97 10.76 5.19
C GLN A 270 -24.55 9.96 6.42
N LYS A 271 -23.98 10.62 7.42
CA LYS A 271 -23.62 10.02 8.71
C LYS A 271 -24.83 9.42 9.42
N GLY A 272 -25.95 10.16 9.48
CA GLY A 272 -27.20 9.70 10.06
C GLY A 272 -27.77 8.51 9.27
N VAL A 273 -27.80 8.57 7.94
CA VAL A 273 -28.26 7.49 7.07
C VAL A 273 -27.44 6.20 7.28
N VAL A 274 -26.13 6.31 7.38
CA VAL A 274 -25.24 5.17 7.70
C VAL A 274 -25.66 4.49 9.01
N TRP A 275 -25.93 5.28 10.06
CA TRP A 275 -26.37 4.74 11.34
C TRP A 275 -27.77 4.17 11.32
N LEU A 276 -28.68 4.73 10.54
CA LEU A 276 -30.01 4.14 10.33
C LEU A 276 -29.89 2.76 9.69
N LEU A 277 -29.08 2.64 8.61
CA LEU A 277 -28.83 1.35 7.95
C LEU A 277 -28.21 0.33 8.92
N ALA A 278 -27.29 0.74 9.76
CA ALA A 278 -26.68 -0.13 10.76
C ALA A 278 -27.67 -0.62 11.82
N LEU A 279 -28.67 0.21 12.21
CA LEU A 279 -29.72 -0.19 13.15
C LEU A 279 -30.63 -1.30 12.61
N SER A 280 -30.71 -1.49 11.29
CA SER A 280 -31.48 -2.58 10.69
C SER A 280 -30.91 -3.97 11.01
N GLN A 281 -29.62 -4.08 11.38
CA GLN A 281 -28.89 -5.33 11.65
C GLN A 281 -28.90 -6.32 10.47
N ARG A 282 -29.15 -5.86 9.24
CA ARG A 282 -29.26 -6.70 8.05
C ARG A 282 -27.90 -6.86 7.37
N PRO A 283 -27.51 -8.08 6.96
CA PRO A 283 -26.21 -8.33 6.30
C PRO A 283 -25.99 -7.49 5.03
N GLU A 284 -27.04 -7.33 4.21
CA GLU A 284 -26.96 -6.54 2.99
C GLU A 284 -26.64 -5.05 3.26
N MET A 285 -27.09 -4.53 4.38
CA MET A 285 -26.79 -3.16 4.77
C MET A 285 -25.34 -3.01 5.24
N ALA A 286 -24.77 -4.04 5.85
CA ALA A 286 -23.35 -4.07 6.20
C ALA A 286 -22.46 -4.00 4.95
N SER A 287 -22.80 -4.74 3.88
CA SER A 287 -22.10 -4.67 2.60
C SER A 287 -22.15 -3.26 2.00
N ASN A 288 -23.32 -2.63 1.98
CA ASN A 288 -23.49 -1.27 1.45
C ASN A 288 -22.70 -0.23 2.26
N ILE A 289 -22.73 -0.32 3.59
CA ILE A 289 -21.95 0.55 4.48
C ILE A 289 -20.44 0.33 4.23
N GLY A 290 -20.00 -0.91 4.01
CA GLY A 290 -18.63 -1.26 3.70
C GLY A 290 -18.13 -0.63 2.39
N ASP A 291 -18.92 -0.74 1.33
CA ASP A 291 -18.60 -0.13 0.02
C ASP A 291 -18.55 1.40 0.10
N PHE A 292 -19.52 1.98 0.81
CA PHE A 292 -19.55 3.42 1.04
C PHE A 292 -18.36 3.89 1.89
N ALA A 293 -17.92 3.12 2.89
CA ALA A 293 -16.73 3.40 3.67
C ALA A 293 -15.46 3.43 2.79
N VAL A 294 -15.32 2.49 1.83
CA VAL A 294 -14.22 2.49 0.87
C VAL A 294 -14.21 3.78 0.05
N ALA A 295 -15.37 4.21 -0.44
CA ALA A 295 -15.50 5.45 -1.21
C ALA A 295 -15.13 6.68 -0.36
N CYS A 296 -15.65 6.77 0.87
CA CYS A 296 -15.39 7.87 1.79
C CYS A 296 -13.93 7.97 2.25
N LEU A 297 -13.27 6.83 2.52
CA LEU A 297 -11.91 6.77 3.05
C LEU A 297 -10.83 6.70 1.96
N ARG A 298 -11.23 6.73 0.70
CA ARG A 298 -10.29 6.77 -0.43
C ARG A 298 -9.43 8.04 -0.32
N LYS A 299 -8.09 7.84 -0.38
CA LYS A 299 -7.14 8.95 -0.32
C LYS A 299 -7.08 9.66 -1.67
N VAL A 300 -7.35 10.96 -1.65
CA VAL A 300 -7.12 11.85 -2.79
C VAL A 300 -5.80 12.58 -2.54
N PRO A 301 -4.86 12.59 -3.50
CA PRO A 301 -3.60 13.32 -3.35
C PRO A 301 -3.85 14.77 -2.91
N MET A 302 -3.09 15.26 -1.96
CA MET A 302 -3.16 16.60 -1.36
C MET A 302 -4.44 16.94 -0.58
N LEU A 303 -5.51 16.12 -0.66
CA LEU A 303 -6.79 16.39 0.00
C LEU A 303 -7.11 15.47 1.19
N GLY A 304 -6.43 14.32 1.29
CA GLY A 304 -6.73 13.33 2.31
C GLY A 304 -7.89 12.38 1.91
N ALA A 305 -8.72 11.97 2.87
CA ALA A 305 -9.88 11.14 2.59
C ALA A 305 -11.04 11.97 1.99
N VAL A 306 -11.79 11.38 1.05
CA VAL A 306 -12.96 12.03 0.40
C VAL A 306 -13.95 12.57 1.42
N SER A 307 -14.33 11.76 2.41
CA SER A 307 -15.20 12.17 3.53
C SER A 307 -14.80 11.41 4.80
N GLN A 308 -13.84 11.97 5.54
CA GLN A 308 -13.28 11.31 6.72
C GLN A 308 -14.32 11.06 7.81
N LYS A 309 -15.14 12.07 8.13
CA LYS A 309 -16.14 11.96 9.20
C LYS A 309 -17.19 10.88 8.92
N VAL A 310 -17.67 10.80 7.68
CA VAL A 310 -18.65 9.79 7.27
C VAL A 310 -17.99 8.41 7.18
N GLY A 311 -16.77 8.32 6.65
CA GLY A 311 -16.02 7.07 6.61
C GLY A 311 -15.76 6.50 8.01
N PHE A 312 -15.47 7.34 9.00
CA PHE A 312 -15.33 6.91 10.39
C PHE A 312 -16.66 6.47 11.00
N ALA A 313 -17.76 7.14 10.66
CA ALA A 313 -19.10 6.71 11.07
C ALA A 313 -19.45 5.32 10.48
N CYS A 314 -19.12 5.06 9.21
CA CYS A 314 -19.29 3.75 8.60
C CYS A 314 -18.54 2.65 9.37
N VAL A 315 -17.27 2.89 9.70
CA VAL A 315 -16.44 1.92 10.44
C VAL A 315 -17.04 1.63 11.82
N GLN A 316 -17.50 2.66 12.55
CA GLN A 316 -18.12 2.48 13.86
C GLN A 316 -19.50 1.84 13.77
N ALA A 317 -20.28 2.17 12.75
CA ALA A 317 -21.58 1.58 12.48
C ALA A 317 -21.44 0.07 12.22
N LEU A 318 -20.52 -0.35 11.34
CA LEU A 318 -20.19 -1.76 11.15
C LEU A 318 -19.76 -2.44 12.44
N GLY A 319 -18.92 -1.78 13.25
CA GLY A 319 -18.48 -2.31 14.55
C GLY A 319 -19.60 -2.51 15.58
N SER A 320 -20.77 -1.89 15.36
CA SER A 320 -21.96 -2.01 16.21
C SER A 320 -22.99 -3.00 15.71
N MET A 321 -22.84 -3.52 14.49
CA MET A 321 -23.74 -4.52 13.91
C MET A 321 -23.37 -5.91 14.41
N ASP A 322 -24.40 -6.68 14.80
CA ASP A 322 -24.26 -8.07 15.25
C ASP A 322 -24.56 -9.04 14.10
N CYS A 323 -23.81 -8.93 13.00
CA CYS A 323 -23.89 -9.85 11.87
C CYS A 323 -22.50 -10.16 11.31
N ASP A 324 -22.36 -11.34 10.72
CA ASP A 324 -21.13 -11.86 10.16
C ASP A 324 -20.60 -10.96 9.05
N GLU A 325 -21.49 -10.43 8.24
CA GLU A 325 -21.13 -9.55 7.14
C GLU A 325 -20.45 -8.26 7.62
N ALA A 326 -20.83 -7.72 8.77
CA ALA A 326 -20.18 -6.53 9.33
C ALA A 326 -18.72 -6.81 9.71
N VAL A 327 -18.43 -7.97 10.30
CA VAL A 327 -17.05 -8.42 10.58
C VAL A 327 -16.26 -8.58 9.27
N SER A 328 -16.86 -9.22 8.27
CA SER A 328 -16.30 -9.38 6.93
C SER A 328 -15.95 -8.03 6.30
N GLN A 329 -16.86 -7.08 6.34
CA GLN A 329 -16.65 -5.75 5.78
C GLN A 329 -15.54 -4.96 6.54
N LEU A 330 -15.49 -5.03 7.86
CA LEU A 330 -14.43 -4.40 8.65
C LEU A 330 -13.05 -4.96 8.32
N ALA A 331 -12.94 -6.27 8.16
CA ALA A 331 -11.67 -6.89 7.79
C ALA A 331 -11.28 -6.59 6.32
N ARG A 332 -12.26 -6.52 5.41
CA ARG A 332 -12.06 -6.02 4.05
C ARG A 332 -11.55 -4.57 4.05
N LEU A 333 -12.12 -3.70 4.88
CA LEU A 333 -11.66 -2.32 5.02
C LEU A 333 -10.23 -2.25 5.54
N ARG A 334 -9.83 -3.11 6.48
CA ARG A 334 -8.47 -3.18 7.00
C ARG A 334 -7.43 -3.43 5.90
N THR A 335 -7.74 -4.27 4.92
CA THR A 335 -6.83 -4.56 3.81
C THR A 335 -6.81 -3.48 2.73
N ARG A 336 -7.97 -2.84 2.45
CA ARG A 336 -8.13 -1.86 1.37
C ARG A 336 -7.72 -0.44 1.74
N ILE A 337 -7.98 -0.03 2.97
CA ILE A 337 -7.72 1.34 3.43
C ILE A 337 -6.29 1.47 3.94
N LYS A 338 -5.49 2.36 3.31
CA LYS A 338 -4.09 2.62 3.71
C LYS A 338 -3.94 3.88 4.58
N TYR A 339 -5.03 4.53 4.93
CA TYR A 339 -5.04 5.74 5.74
C TYR A 339 -4.86 5.38 7.23
N THR A 340 -3.72 5.75 7.82
CA THR A 340 -3.26 5.28 9.15
C THR A 340 -4.27 5.53 10.27
N ILE A 341 -4.94 6.70 10.28
CA ILE A 341 -5.92 7.04 11.31
C ILE A 341 -7.17 6.13 11.19
N ALA A 342 -7.63 5.91 9.94
CA ALA A 342 -8.74 5.00 9.66
C ALA A 342 -8.38 3.56 10.03
N GLN A 343 -7.17 3.11 9.75
CA GLN A 343 -6.73 1.75 10.10
C GLN A 343 -6.82 1.46 11.60
N ARG A 344 -6.41 2.40 12.44
CA ARG A 344 -6.53 2.26 13.90
C ARG A 344 -7.99 2.12 14.34
N LEU A 345 -8.88 2.90 13.72
CA LEU A 345 -10.32 2.82 14.02
C LEU A 345 -10.93 1.52 13.52
N ILE A 346 -10.58 1.09 12.29
CA ILE A 346 -11.03 -0.17 11.70
C ILE A 346 -10.59 -1.34 12.59
N GLU A 347 -9.34 -1.38 13.01
CA GLU A 347 -8.82 -2.43 13.88
C GLU A 347 -9.53 -2.46 15.24
N LYS A 348 -9.79 -1.29 15.85
CA LYS A 348 -10.57 -1.19 17.09
C LYS A 348 -11.98 -1.73 16.91
N SER A 349 -12.68 -1.33 15.83
CA SER A 349 -14.06 -1.75 15.55
C SER A 349 -14.13 -3.24 15.21
N LEU A 350 -13.16 -3.77 14.45
CA LEU A 350 -13.06 -5.20 14.13
C LEU A 350 -12.85 -6.03 15.40
N ARG A 351 -11.95 -5.60 16.29
CA ARG A 351 -11.70 -6.27 17.57
C ARG A 351 -12.93 -6.29 18.45
N GLN A 352 -13.69 -5.20 18.48
CA GLN A 352 -14.94 -5.12 19.22
C GLN A 352 -16.00 -6.06 18.63
N ALA A 353 -16.20 -6.04 17.32
CA ALA A 353 -17.15 -6.90 16.62
C ALA A 353 -16.79 -8.40 16.74
N ALA A 354 -15.51 -8.75 16.66
CA ALA A 354 -15.04 -10.12 16.89
C ALA A 354 -15.31 -10.56 18.33
N LYS A 355 -14.99 -9.72 19.31
CA LYS A 355 -15.20 -10.03 20.73
C LYS A 355 -16.68 -10.23 21.09
N SER A 356 -17.58 -9.40 20.57
CA SER A 356 -19.04 -9.56 20.81
C SER A 356 -19.57 -10.90 20.29
N ARG A 357 -18.93 -11.48 19.29
CA ARG A 357 -19.27 -12.77 18.68
C ARG A 357 -18.46 -13.96 19.22
N GLY A 358 -17.57 -13.74 20.19
CA GLY A 358 -16.70 -14.77 20.74
C GLY A 358 -15.62 -15.24 19.77
N LEU A 359 -15.33 -14.49 18.71
CA LEU A 359 -14.30 -14.79 17.74
C LEU A 359 -12.94 -14.22 18.16
N THR A 360 -11.86 -14.95 17.89
CA THR A 360 -10.52 -14.40 17.89
C THR A 360 -10.31 -13.45 16.71
N MET A 361 -9.27 -12.63 16.76
CA MET A 361 -8.94 -11.75 15.61
C MET A 361 -8.59 -12.56 14.36
N ASP A 362 -7.91 -13.67 14.52
CA ASP A 362 -7.53 -14.54 13.42
C ASP A 362 -8.75 -15.21 12.76
N GLU A 363 -9.73 -15.63 13.56
CA GLU A 363 -10.99 -16.19 13.06
C GLU A 363 -11.81 -15.12 12.34
N ALA A 364 -11.84 -13.90 12.86
CA ALA A 364 -12.48 -12.78 12.18
C ALA A 364 -11.83 -12.45 10.82
N GLU A 365 -10.51 -12.62 10.70
CA GLU A 365 -9.80 -12.45 9.44
C GLU A 365 -10.12 -13.55 8.43
N ASP A 366 -10.23 -14.82 8.86
CA ASP A 366 -10.63 -15.91 7.97
C ASP A 366 -12.05 -15.70 7.47
N PHE A 367 -12.93 -15.30 8.37
CA PHE A 367 -14.31 -14.98 8.08
C PHE A 367 -14.47 -13.92 7.00
N ALA A 368 -13.57 -12.96 7.00
CA ALA A 368 -13.58 -11.81 6.10
C ALA A 368 -13.12 -12.11 4.67
N VAL A 369 -12.59 -13.29 4.40
CA VAL A 369 -12.08 -13.63 3.07
C VAL A 369 -13.25 -13.91 2.12
N PRO A 370 -13.44 -13.09 1.06
CA PRO A 370 -14.53 -13.32 0.11
C PRO A 370 -14.39 -14.68 -0.59
N PRO A 371 -15.48 -15.38 -0.84
CA PRO A 371 -15.46 -16.69 -1.51
C PRO A 371 -15.06 -16.60 -2.99
N TYR A 372 -15.27 -15.47 -3.66
CA TYR A 372 -15.02 -15.25 -5.10
C TYR A 372 -15.75 -16.24 -6.02
N SER A 373 -16.66 -17.06 -5.51
CA SER A 373 -17.34 -18.13 -6.28
C SER A 373 -16.36 -19.08 -7.01
N LEU A 374 -15.20 -19.34 -6.41
CA LEU A 374 -14.22 -20.29 -6.92
C LEU A 374 -14.70 -21.74 -6.69
N ASP A 375 -14.46 -22.58 -7.66
CA ASP A 375 -14.54 -24.03 -7.45
C ASP A 375 -13.29 -24.58 -6.72
N HIS A 376 -13.28 -25.87 -6.44
CA HIS A 376 -12.16 -26.52 -5.78
C HIS A 376 -10.85 -26.51 -6.58
N GLU A 377 -10.93 -26.28 -7.90
CA GLU A 377 -9.78 -26.20 -8.80
C GLU A 377 -9.30 -24.76 -9.02
N GLY A 378 -9.94 -23.79 -8.36
CA GLY A 378 -9.61 -22.37 -8.48
C GLY A 378 -10.17 -21.71 -9.74
N ARG A 379 -11.30 -22.22 -10.28
CA ARG A 379 -11.98 -21.63 -11.43
C ARG A 379 -13.18 -20.83 -10.97
N MET A 380 -13.41 -19.71 -11.66
CA MET A 380 -14.58 -18.84 -11.46
C MET A 380 -15.18 -18.54 -12.84
N GLU A 381 -16.42 -18.88 -13.03
CA GLU A 381 -17.15 -18.61 -14.27
C GLU A 381 -18.05 -17.37 -14.11
N MET A 382 -18.08 -16.53 -15.14
CA MET A 382 -18.90 -15.33 -15.18
C MET A 382 -19.53 -15.21 -16.57
N VAL A 383 -20.84 -15.05 -16.59
CA VAL A 383 -21.60 -14.84 -17.83
C VAL A 383 -21.66 -13.32 -18.13
N VAL A 384 -21.30 -12.94 -19.34
CA VAL A 384 -21.32 -11.55 -19.81
C VAL A 384 -22.04 -11.51 -21.15
N GLY A 385 -23.32 -11.17 -21.10
CA GLY A 385 -24.19 -11.26 -22.28
C GLY A 385 -24.35 -12.72 -22.74
N ASP A 386 -23.96 -12.99 -23.97
CA ASP A 386 -24.01 -14.31 -24.61
C ASP A 386 -22.69 -15.11 -24.56
N VAL A 387 -21.70 -14.60 -23.84
CA VAL A 387 -20.40 -15.27 -23.68
C VAL A 387 -20.10 -15.57 -22.23
N THR A 388 -19.26 -16.57 -22.01
CA THR A 388 -18.78 -16.91 -20.65
C THR A 388 -17.30 -16.60 -20.54
N SER A 389 -16.91 -15.93 -19.44
CA SER A 389 -15.51 -15.79 -19.06
C SER A 389 -15.19 -16.79 -17.95
N THR A 390 -14.03 -17.42 -18.02
CA THR A 390 -13.51 -18.30 -16.97
C THR A 390 -12.19 -17.71 -16.47
N ALA A 391 -12.18 -17.26 -15.22
CA ALA A 391 -10.96 -16.90 -14.52
C ALA A 391 -10.42 -18.14 -13.80
N ARG A 392 -9.13 -18.41 -13.96
CA ARG A 392 -8.44 -19.54 -13.33
C ARG A 392 -7.27 -19.03 -12.49
N LEU A 393 -7.33 -19.34 -11.22
CA LEU A 393 -6.26 -19.10 -10.25
C LEU A 393 -5.24 -20.24 -10.32
N SER A 394 -3.99 -19.90 -10.59
CA SER A 394 -2.89 -20.88 -10.56
C SER A 394 -2.38 -21.12 -9.13
N PRO A 395 -1.67 -22.22 -8.86
CA PRO A 395 -1.03 -22.45 -7.56
C PRO A 395 -0.02 -21.36 -7.16
N GLU A 396 0.56 -20.64 -8.12
CA GLU A 396 1.48 -19.51 -7.90
C GLU A 396 0.75 -18.23 -7.53
N GLY A 397 -0.57 -18.17 -7.73
CA GLY A 397 -1.42 -17.02 -7.41
C GLY A 397 -1.76 -16.12 -8.59
N HIS A 398 -1.33 -16.46 -9.80
CA HIS A 398 -1.68 -15.71 -11.00
C HIS A 398 -3.06 -16.08 -11.52
N VAL A 399 -3.82 -15.09 -11.96
CA VAL A 399 -5.15 -15.29 -12.51
C VAL A 399 -5.13 -15.09 -14.02
N THR A 400 -5.47 -16.15 -14.75
CA THR A 400 -5.67 -16.10 -16.20
C THR A 400 -7.16 -16.04 -16.51
N VAL A 401 -7.55 -15.16 -17.45
CA VAL A 401 -8.94 -15.04 -17.90
C VAL A 401 -9.02 -15.48 -19.35
N VAL A 402 -9.86 -16.47 -19.63
CA VAL A 402 -10.20 -16.91 -20.98
C VAL A 402 -11.69 -16.68 -21.24
N TRP A 403 -12.04 -16.48 -22.48
CA TRP A 403 -13.42 -16.25 -22.90
C TRP A 403 -13.88 -17.41 -23.78
N ARG A 404 -15.13 -17.80 -23.63
CA ARG A 404 -15.79 -18.77 -24.50
C ARG A 404 -16.84 -18.04 -25.33
N ASN A 405 -16.68 -18.06 -26.64
CA ASN A 405 -17.66 -17.43 -27.55
C ASN A 405 -18.94 -18.30 -27.65
N VAL A 406 -19.94 -17.78 -28.37
CA VAL A 406 -21.23 -18.46 -28.59
C VAL A 406 -21.08 -19.83 -29.28
N ALA A 407 -20.04 -19.98 -30.10
CA ALA A 407 -19.70 -21.27 -30.75
C ALA A 407 -18.98 -22.26 -29.81
N GLY A 408 -18.71 -21.87 -28.56
CA GLY A 408 -18.00 -22.71 -27.58
C GLY A 408 -16.47 -22.64 -27.69
N GLU A 409 -15.91 -21.83 -28.58
CA GLU A 409 -14.47 -21.72 -28.79
C GLU A 409 -13.83 -20.83 -27.73
N ILE A 410 -12.63 -21.24 -27.26
CA ILE A 410 -11.87 -20.48 -26.28
C ILE A 410 -11.04 -19.41 -26.98
N VAL A 411 -11.24 -18.15 -26.54
CA VAL A 411 -10.50 -16.99 -27.03
C VAL A 411 -9.83 -16.25 -25.87
N LYS A 412 -8.65 -15.67 -26.11
CA LYS A 412 -7.85 -14.99 -25.08
C LYS A 412 -8.43 -13.64 -24.61
N SER A 413 -9.34 -13.06 -25.35
CA SER A 413 -9.94 -11.77 -25.01
C SER A 413 -11.41 -11.75 -25.34
N ALA A 414 -12.20 -10.90 -24.63
CA ALA A 414 -13.62 -10.74 -24.91
C ALA A 414 -13.86 -10.40 -26.38
N PRO A 415 -14.89 -11.01 -27.03
CA PRO A 415 -15.27 -10.69 -28.41
C PRO A 415 -15.56 -9.19 -28.62
N SER A 416 -15.30 -8.69 -29.82
CA SER A 416 -15.38 -7.26 -30.12
C SER A 416 -16.78 -6.69 -29.92
N HIS A 417 -17.85 -7.46 -30.21
CA HIS A 417 -19.22 -7.03 -29.98
C HIS A 417 -19.52 -6.85 -28.50
N ILE A 418 -19.07 -7.79 -27.64
CA ILE A 418 -19.21 -7.69 -26.18
C ILE A 418 -18.45 -6.49 -25.62
N LYS A 419 -17.22 -6.24 -26.09
CA LYS A 419 -16.46 -5.05 -25.67
C LYS A 419 -17.18 -3.75 -25.99
N LYS A 420 -17.89 -3.70 -27.12
CA LYS A 420 -18.64 -2.49 -27.55
C LYS A 420 -19.94 -2.30 -26.76
N THR A 421 -20.69 -3.37 -26.51
CA THR A 421 -22.03 -3.31 -25.90
C THR A 421 -21.98 -3.40 -24.37
N LEU A 422 -21.10 -4.24 -23.81
CA LEU A 422 -20.97 -4.55 -22.38
C LEU A 422 -19.56 -4.27 -21.86
N GLY A 423 -18.94 -3.19 -22.32
CA GLY A 423 -17.57 -2.83 -21.96
C GLY A 423 -17.36 -2.62 -20.44
N LYS A 424 -18.40 -2.20 -19.70
CA LYS A 424 -18.36 -2.08 -18.23
C LYS A 424 -18.24 -3.45 -17.57
N ASP A 425 -18.98 -4.44 -18.06
CA ASP A 425 -19.00 -5.80 -17.51
C ASP A 425 -17.68 -6.53 -17.83
N VAL A 426 -17.14 -6.35 -19.04
CA VAL A 426 -15.80 -6.85 -19.40
C VAL A 426 -14.72 -6.26 -18.48
N LYS A 427 -14.82 -4.96 -18.15
CA LYS A 427 -13.91 -4.32 -17.21
C LYS A 427 -14.09 -4.85 -15.79
N ALA A 428 -15.33 -5.15 -15.38
CA ALA A 428 -15.62 -5.76 -14.08
C ALA A 428 -14.96 -7.14 -13.92
N VAL A 429 -15.00 -8.00 -14.95
CA VAL A 429 -14.29 -9.29 -14.99
C VAL A 429 -12.78 -9.09 -14.75
N SER A 430 -12.17 -8.17 -15.48
CA SER A 430 -10.73 -7.88 -15.34
C SER A 430 -10.37 -7.33 -13.95
N THR A 431 -11.28 -6.54 -13.37
CA THR A 431 -11.10 -5.97 -12.02
C THR A 431 -11.19 -7.07 -10.97
N LEU A 432 -12.18 -7.96 -11.07
CA LEU A 432 -12.38 -9.07 -10.15
C LEU A 432 -11.23 -10.08 -10.21
N ALA A 433 -10.69 -10.36 -11.41
CA ALA A 433 -9.49 -11.19 -11.57
C ALA A 433 -8.28 -10.60 -10.84
N LYS A 434 -8.03 -9.28 -10.95
CA LYS A 434 -6.97 -8.61 -10.20
C LYS A 434 -7.20 -8.59 -8.68
N GLU A 435 -8.45 -8.42 -8.25
CA GLU A 435 -8.80 -8.48 -6.83
C GLU A 435 -8.58 -9.88 -6.26
N LEU A 436 -8.92 -10.93 -7.02
CA LEU A 436 -8.66 -12.32 -6.64
C LEU A 436 -7.15 -12.60 -6.50
N GLU A 437 -6.35 -12.15 -7.46
CA GLU A 437 -4.90 -12.28 -7.42
C GLU A 437 -4.30 -11.56 -6.19
N GLN A 438 -4.71 -10.33 -5.93
CA GLN A 438 -4.29 -9.58 -4.75
C GLN A 438 -4.72 -10.26 -3.44
N ALA A 439 -5.94 -10.78 -3.39
CA ALA A 439 -6.44 -11.52 -2.24
C ALA A 439 -5.64 -12.80 -1.98
N TYR A 440 -5.32 -13.56 -3.03
CA TYR A 440 -4.47 -14.74 -2.92
C TYR A 440 -3.12 -14.40 -2.28
N PHE A 441 -2.39 -13.41 -2.81
CA PHE A 441 -1.09 -13.02 -2.28
C PHE A 441 -1.18 -12.50 -0.84
N ALA A 442 -2.24 -11.77 -0.50
CA ALA A 442 -2.47 -11.31 0.86
C ALA A 442 -2.69 -12.49 1.83
N GLN A 443 -3.52 -13.48 1.45
CA GLN A 443 -3.77 -14.65 2.28
C GLN A 443 -2.55 -15.59 2.35
N ARG A 444 -1.83 -15.78 1.23
CA ARG A 444 -0.56 -16.51 1.22
C ARG A 444 0.43 -15.90 2.22
N HIS A 445 0.62 -14.58 2.19
CA HIS A 445 1.50 -13.87 3.11
C HIS A 445 1.04 -14.02 4.57
N ARG A 446 -0.27 -13.89 4.84
CA ARG A 446 -0.83 -14.05 6.18
C ARG A 446 -0.59 -15.47 6.72
N LEU A 447 -0.82 -16.49 5.92
CA LEU A 447 -0.58 -17.89 6.30
C LEU A 447 0.91 -18.16 6.54
N GLU A 448 1.81 -17.68 5.67
CA GLU A 448 3.26 -17.83 5.89
C GLU A 448 3.71 -17.09 7.16
N SER A 449 3.14 -15.92 7.45
CA SER A 449 3.45 -15.15 8.66
C SER A 449 3.01 -15.84 9.96
N SER A 450 2.10 -16.83 9.88
CA SER A 450 1.66 -17.60 11.06
C SER A 450 2.77 -18.41 11.71
N PHE A 451 3.89 -18.63 11.06
CA PHE A 451 5.07 -19.24 11.69
C PHE A 451 5.66 -18.35 12.80
N LEU A 452 5.65 -17.03 12.62
CA LEU A 452 6.07 -16.06 13.64
C LEU A 452 4.92 -15.62 14.56
N HIS A 453 3.69 -15.87 14.15
CA HIS A 453 2.46 -15.57 14.88
C HIS A 453 1.68 -16.87 15.08
N PRO A 454 2.13 -17.74 16.03
CA PRO A 454 1.55 -19.07 16.20
C PRO A 454 0.04 -19.02 16.42
N ARG A 455 -0.65 -19.77 15.60
CA ARG A 455 -2.11 -19.84 15.61
C ARG A 455 -2.54 -21.29 15.80
N VAL A 456 -3.38 -21.49 16.79
CA VAL A 456 -4.06 -22.77 17.03
C VAL A 456 -5.54 -22.55 16.83
N MET A 457 -6.19 -23.41 16.06
CA MET A 457 -7.62 -23.34 15.74
C MET A 457 -8.29 -24.68 16.01
N SER A 458 -9.62 -24.71 16.13
CA SER A 458 -10.38 -25.94 16.22
C SER A 458 -10.39 -26.68 14.88
N THR A 459 -10.55 -28.00 14.91
CA THR A 459 -10.68 -28.81 13.70
C THR A 459 -11.89 -28.41 12.86
N ALA A 460 -12.98 -28.01 13.51
CA ALA A 460 -14.19 -27.53 12.83
C ALA A 460 -13.91 -26.23 12.06
N HIS A 461 -13.23 -25.24 12.69
CA HIS A 461 -12.84 -23.99 12.06
C HIS A 461 -11.88 -24.23 10.88
N TRP A 462 -10.86 -25.09 11.09
CA TRP A 462 -9.92 -25.47 10.03
C TRP A 462 -10.65 -26.07 8.82
N ARG A 463 -11.61 -26.99 9.03
CA ARG A 463 -12.40 -27.58 7.95
C ARG A 463 -13.18 -26.51 7.20
N GLN A 464 -13.96 -25.71 7.92
CA GLN A 464 -14.81 -24.68 7.33
C GLN A 464 -14.03 -23.68 6.49
N TYR A 465 -12.85 -23.21 6.96
CA TYR A 465 -12.11 -22.14 6.29
C TYR A 465 -10.96 -22.62 5.43
N PHE A 466 -10.24 -23.67 5.81
CA PHE A 466 -9.07 -24.14 5.08
C PHE A 466 -9.29 -25.36 4.21
N LEU A 467 -10.51 -25.91 4.20
CA LEU A 467 -10.96 -26.89 3.22
C LEU A 467 -12.14 -26.40 2.39
N ASP A 468 -13.21 -25.90 3.02
CA ASP A 468 -14.49 -25.69 2.35
C ASP A 468 -14.61 -24.26 1.77
N GLN A 469 -14.01 -23.24 2.41
CA GLN A 469 -14.02 -21.88 1.88
C GLN A 469 -13.20 -21.81 0.58
N PRO A 470 -13.74 -21.27 -0.51
CA PRO A 470 -13.14 -21.38 -1.84
C PRO A 470 -11.69 -20.90 -1.94
N LEU A 471 -11.37 -19.67 -1.51
CA LEU A 471 -10.01 -19.13 -1.66
C LEU A 471 -9.06 -19.66 -0.59
N LEU A 472 -9.47 -19.68 0.68
CA LEU A 472 -8.61 -20.21 1.75
C LEU A 472 -8.45 -21.73 1.63
N GLY A 473 -9.48 -22.47 1.19
CA GLY A 473 -9.40 -23.87 0.90
C GLY A 473 -8.48 -24.17 -0.29
N PHE A 474 -8.45 -23.32 -1.31
CA PHE A 474 -7.49 -23.45 -2.41
C PHE A 474 -6.04 -23.38 -1.90
N LEU A 475 -5.75 -22.54 -0.91
CA LEU A 475 -4.45 -22.47 -0.23
C LEU A 475 -4.26 -23.64 0.75
N GLY A 476 -5.24 -23.84 1.63
CA GLY A 476 -5.16 -24.76 2.78
C GLY A 476 -5.02 -26.22 2.40
N ARG A 477 -5.70 -26.67 1.33
CA ARG A 477 -5.58 -28.02 0.79
C ARG A 477 -4.20 -28.38 0.23
N ARG A 478 -3.35 -27.36 -0.02
CA ARG A 478 -1.97 -27.52 -0.49
C ARG A 478 -0.92 -27.41 0.61
N LEU A 479 -1.37 -27.24 1.85
CA LEU A 479 -0.50 -27.09 3.01
C LEU A 479 -0.54 -28.33 3.91
N ILE A 480 0.55 -28.57 4.61
CA ILE A 480 0.65 -29.57 5.65
C ILE A 480 0.21 -28.94 6.97
N TRP A 481 -0.64 -29.65 7.71
CA TRP A 481 -1.17 -29.21 9.00
C TRP A 481 -0.75 -30.15 10.11
N ALA A 482 -0.54 -29.64 11.31
CA ALA A 482 -0.34 -30.45 12.50
C ALA A 482 -1.64 -30.52 13.30
N PHE A 483 -2.13 -31.70 13.52
CA PHE A 483 -3.35 -32.04 14.23
C PHE A 483 -3.00 -32.59 15.60
N SER A 484 -3.66 -32.16 16.67
CA SER A 484 -3.40 -32.63 18.02
C SER A 484 -4.65 -32.62 18.89
N ASN A 485 -4.57 -33.30 20.04
CA ASN A 485 -5.58 -33.25 21.10
C ASN A 485 -4.93 -33.08 22.48
N GLU A 486 -5.78 -32.99 23.52
CA GLU A 486 -5.31 -32.81 24.90
C GLU A 486 -4.68 -34.09 25.50
N GLN A 487 -4.90 -35.26 24.86
CA GLN A 487 -4.41 -36.54 25.32
C GLN A 487 -3.01 -36.89 24.77
N GLY A 488 -2.37 -35.96 24.06
CA GLY A 488 -1.03 -36.16 23.50
C GLY A 488 -0.99 -36.84 22.12
N TRP A 489 -2.16 -37.04 21.48
CA TRP A 489 -2.19 -37.48 20.09
C TRP A 489 -1.77 -36.33 19.19
N GLU A 490 -0.75 -36.52 18.37
CA GLU A 490 -0.26 -35.50 17.42
C GLU A 490 0.17 -36.17 16.10
N HIS A 491 -0.35 -35.66 14.98
CA HIS A 491 0.00 -36.10 13.64
C HIS A 491 0.07 -34.93 12.67
N SER A 492 0.97 -35.02 11.70
CA SER A 492 0.97 -34.12 10.56
C SER A 492 0.16 -34.70 9.41
N GLY A 493 -0.58 -33.87 8.69
CA GLY A 493 -1.47 -34.33 7.62
C GLY A 493 -1.60 -33.34 6.48
N PHE A 494 -1.85 -33.90 5.29
CA PHE A 494 -2.07 -33.16 4.04
C PHE A 494 -3.37 -33.64 3.41
N TYR A 495 -4.17 -32.71 2.88
CA TYR A 495 -5.45 -33.07 2.24
C TYR A 495 -5.24 -33.62 0.85
N CYS A 496 -5.66 -34.87 0.63
CA CYS A 496 -5.51 -35.63 -0.62
C CYS A 496 -6.69 -36.57 -0.75
N ASP A 497 -7.26 -36.68 -1.93
CA ASP A 497 -8.34 -37.62 -2.25
C ASP A 497 -9.52 -37.59 -1.26
N ASN A 498 -9.96 -36.40 -0.93
CA ASN A 498 -11.06 -36.09 0.01
C ASN A 498 -10.84 -36.52 1.48
N GLN A 499 -9.62 -36.81 1.85
CA GLN A 499 -9.23 -37.18 3.21
C GLN A 499 -7.90 -36.51 3.60
N VAL A 500 -7.56 -36.56 4.87
CA VAL A 500 -6.26 -36.11 5.36
C VAL A 500 -5.35 -37.30 5.49
N CYS A 501 -4.20 -37.23 4.83
CA CYS A 501 -3.22 -38.29 4.84
C CYS A 501 -1.91 -37.83 5.46
N GLY A 502 -1.26 -38.72 6.18
CA GLY A 502 0.08 -38.53 6.72
C GLY A 502 1.19 -38.64 5.67
N PRO A 503 2.45 -38.50 6.08
CA PRO A 503 3.60 -38.47 5.16
C PRO A 503 3.81 -39.75 4.35
N ARG A 504 3.39 -40.91 4.86
CA ARG A 504 3.49 -42.18 4.16
C ARG A 504 2.20 -42.64 3.49
N GLY A 505 1.16 -41.76 3.50
CA GLY A 505 -0.13 -42.06 2.86
C GLY A 505 -1.18 -42.67 3.79
N GLU A 506 -0.86 -42.83 5.05
CA GLU A 506 -1.81 -43.29 6.07
C GLU A 506 -2.91 -42.25 6.28
N VAL A 507 -4.16 -42.73 6.46
CA VAL A 507 -5.29 -41.82 6.72
C VAL A 507 -5.27 -41.37 8.17
N ILE A 508 -5.37 -40.05 8.38
CA ILE A 508 -5.43 -39.44 9.70
C ILE A 508 -6.89 -39.37 10.17
N ASP A 509 -7.17 -39.94 11.30
CA ASP A 509 -8.50 -39.91 11.92
C ASP A 509 -8.75 -38.53 12.58
N LEU A 510 -9.38 -37.64 11.84
CA LEU A 510 -9.69 -36.29 12.32
C LEU A 510 -10.70 -36.24 13.48
N ALA A 511 -11.40 -37.33 13.79
CA ALA A 511 -12.30 -37.38 14.92
C ALA A 511 -11.55 -37.29 16.27
N GLN A 512 -10.26 -37.61 16.28
CA GLN A 512 -9.39 -37.48 17.45
C GLN A 512 -8.78 -36.07 17.57
N ALA A 513 -8.76 -35.27 16.51
CA ALA A 513 -8.16 -33.99 16.49
C ALA A 513 -9.11 -32.91 17.05
N THR A 514 -8.65 -32.17 18.06
CA THR A 514 -9.37 -30.99 18.59
C THR A 514 -8.69 -29.68 18.22
N LYS A 515 -7.39 -29.72 17.94
CA LYS A 515 -6.54 -28.56 17.63
C LYS A 515 -5.80 -28.76 16.31
N VAL A 516 -5.69 -27.69 15.55
CA VAL A 516 -4.95 -27.65 14.28
C VAL A 516 -4.03 -26.43 14.27
N ARG A 517 -2.79 -26.64 13.84
CA ARG A 517 -1.83 -25.57 13.60
C ARG A 517 -1.08 -25.78 12.29
N MET A 518 -0.43 -24.72 11.80
CA MET A 518 0.46 -24.85 10.64
C MET A 518 1.65 -25.73 11.01
N TRP A 519 1.92 -26.74 10.18
CA TRP A 519 3.09 -27.61 10.35
C TRP A 519 4.36 -26.85 9.91
N HIS A 520 5.46 -27.04 10.64
CA HIS A 520 6.77 -26.48 10.33
C HIS A 520 7.85 -27.58 10.38
N PRO A 521 8.86 -27.58 9.45
CA PRO A 521 9.90 -28.61 9.41
C PRO A 521 10.64 -28.83 10.72
N LEU A 522 10.90 -27.77 11.48
CA LEU A 522 11.56 -27.82 12.80
C LEU A 522 10.82 -28.67 13.85
N SER A 523 9.53 -28.92 13.64
CA SER A 523 8.75 -29.71 14.61
C SER A 523 8.70 -31.20 14.27
N SER A 524 9.43 -31.66 13.25
CA SER A 524 9.41 -33.04 12.79
C SER A 524 10.77 -33.72 12.86
N GLU A 525 10.73 -35.02 13.09
CA GLU A 525 11.89 -35.89 12.95
C GLU A 525 12.35 -35.94 11.48
N GLU A 526 13.64 -36.14 11.26
CA GLU A 526 14.22 -36.20 9.92
C GLU A 526 13.53 -37.20 8.97
N SER A 527 13.13 -38.35 9.50
CA SER A 527 12.43 -39.41 8.77
C SER A 527 11.06 -38.97 8.28
N GLU A 528 10.32 -38.21 9.08
CA GLU A 528 9.03 -37.64 8.72
C GLU A 528 9.20 -36.50 7.70
N LEU A 529 10.17 -35.65 7.89
CA LEU A 529 10.49 -34.55 6.98
C LEU A 529 10.84 -35.06 5.58
N ARG A 530 11.66 -36.11 5.48
CA ARG A 530 11.98 -36.76 4.21
C ARG A 530 10.75 -37.36 3.55
N ALA A 531 9.91 -38.06 4.31
CA ALA A 531 8.68 -38.64 3.80
C ALA A 531 7.71 -37.57 3.27
N TRP A 532 7.62 -36.38 3.94
CA TRP A 532 6.84 -35.27 3.41
C TRP A 532 7.41 -34.71 2.11
N ARG A 533 8.73 -34.55 2.00
CA ARG A 533 9.40 -34.09 0.78
C ARG A 533 9.15 -35.05 -0.38
N ASP A 534 9.29 -36.35 -0.15
CA ASP A 534 9.02 -37.40 -1.14
C ASP A 534 7.56 -37.35 -1.60
N ARG A 535 6.63 -37.25 -0.67
CA ARG A 535 5.21 -37.23 -0.98
C ARG A 535 4.80 -35.96 -1.75
N ILE A 536 5.15 -34.77 -1.30
CA ILE A 536 4.82 -33.52 -1.97
C ILE A 536 5.42 -33.47 -3.39
N PHE A 537 6.64 -33.99 -3.55
CA PHE A 537 7.29 -34.08 -4.86
C PHE A 537 6.60 -35.07 -5.78
N SER A 538 6.30 -36.29 -5.29
CA SER A 538 5.64 -37.33 -6.07
C SER A 538 4.21 -36.99 -6.50
N LEU A 539 3.46 -36.29 -5.66
CA LEU A 539 2.13 -35.77 -5.97
C LEU A 539 2.15 -34.55 -6.88
N SER A 540 3.33 -34.02 -7.20
CA SER A 540 3.51 -32.78 -7.96
C SER A 540 2.69 -31.60 -7.39
N VAL A 541 2.56 -31.52 -6.08
CA VAL A 541 1.78 -30.48 -5.41
C VAL A 541 2.62 -29.24 -5.22
N ARG A 542 2.26 -28.20 -5.94
CA ARG A 542 2.86 -26.89 -5.72
C ARG A 542 2.23 -26.21 -4.50
N GLN A 543 3.02 -26.12 -3.44
CA GLN A 543 2.59 -25.45 -2.20
C GLN A 543 2.52 -23.93 -2.38
N PRO A 544 1.59 -23.21 -1.72
CA PRO A 544 1.48 -21.73 -1.82
C PRO A 544 2.78 -21.01 -1.44
N PHE A 545 3.53 -21.56 -0.51
CA PHE A 545 4.88 -21.17 -0.13
C PHE A 545 5.66 -22.43 0.24
N ARG A 546 6.98 -22.35 0.20
CA ARG A 546 7.84 -23.47 0.60
C ARG A 546 7.54 -23.86 2.03
N GLN A 547 6.99 -25.05 2.23
CA GLN A 547 6.70 -25.62 3.56
C GLN A 547 7.48 -26.91 3.77
N ALA A 548 7.29 -27.97 2.99
CA ALA A 548 8.09 -29.19 3.10
C ALA A 548 9.56 -28.96 2.73
N PHE A 549 9.81 -28.10 1.75
CA PHE A 549 11.14 -27.68 1.32
C PHE A 549 11.51 -26.29 1.86
N ARG A 550 11.03 -25.96 3.08
CA ARG A 550 11.38 -24.71 3.76
C ARG A 550 12.76 -24.81 4.36
N GLU A 551 13.58 -23.82 4.12
CA GLU A 551 14.86 -23.66 4.81
C GLU A 551 14.58 -23.36 6.29
N PHE A 552 15.29 -24.04 7.16
CA PHE A 552 15.24 -23.77 8.58
C PHE A 552 16.66 -23.71 9.16
N TYR A 553 16.81 -22.93 10.20
CA TYR A 553 18.08 -22.59 10.80
C TYR A 553 18.03 -22.97 12.27
N GLU A 554 19.02 -23.73 12.70
CA GLU A 554 19.24 -24.07 14.08
C GLU A 554 20.41 -23.26 14.62
N VAL A 555 20.47 -23.07 15.93
CA VAL A 555 21.60 -22.44 16.60
C VAL A 555 22.81 -23.35 16.46
N THR A 556 23.88 -22.85 15.84
CA THR A 556 25.12 -23.58 15.64
C THR A 556 26.05 -23.49 16.86
N GLU A 557 27.18 -24.22 16.83
CA GLU A 557 28.19 -24.11 17.83
C GLU A 557 28.83 -22.71 17.83
N ASP A 558 29.04 -22.10 16.66
CA ASP A 558 29.56 -20.74 16.55
C ASP A 558 28.61 -19.73 17.18
N ASP A 559 27.31 -19.89 16.95
CA ASP A 559 26.28 -19.04 17.60
C ASP A 559 26.27 -19.21 19.12
N ARG A 560 26.60 -20.39 19.65
CA ARG A 560 26.75 -20.63 21.11
C ARG A 560 27.99 -19.96 21.65
N GLN A 561 29.08 -19.90 20.87
CA GLN A 561 30.32 -19.23 21.27
C GLN A 561 30.13 -17.70 21.34
N THR A 562 29.48 -17.11 20.36
CA THR A 562 29.13 -15.66 20.34
C THR A 562 28.07 -15.31 21.39
N LYS A 563 27.20 -16.24 21.77
CA LYS A 563 26.14 -16.18 22.81
C LYS A 563 25.03 -15.17 22.47
N MET A 564 25.38 -13.92 22.20
CA MET A 564 24.44 -12.82 22.13
C MET A 564 24.03 -12.48 20.67
N TYR A 565 24.74 -12.95 19.68
CA TYR A 565 24.49 -12.64 18.28
C TYR A 565 24.85 -13.80 17.37
N SER A 566 24.34 -13.74 16.14
CA SER A 566 24.81 -14.61 15.05
C SER A 566 25.45 -13.75 13.98
N ASN A 567 26.66 -14.09 13.55
CA ASN A 567 27.39 -13.47 12.43
C ASN A 567 27.38 -14.33 11.16
N ARG A 568 26.53 -15.36 11.11
CA ARG A 568 26.45 -16.35 10.03
C ARG A 568 26.32 -15.73 8.63
N PHE A 569 25.68 -14.59 8.52
CA PHE A 569 25.46 -13.88 7.25
C PHE A 569 26.25 -12.57 7.16
N ALA A 570 27.29 -12.41 7.96
CA ALA A 570 28.12 -11.21 7.99
C ALA A 570 29.09 -11.16 6.79
N GLY A 571 29.65 -9.98 6.51
CA GLY A 571 30.67 -9.75 5.50
C GLY A 571 30.18 -9.90 4.07
N ILE A 572 28.91 -9.53 3.79
CA ILE A 572 28.33 -9.53 2.46
C ILE A 572 27.92 -8.09 2.10
N LEU A 573 28.44 -7.59 0.98
CA LEU A 573 28.04 -6.32 0.42
C LEU A 573 26.69 -6.46 -0.28
N MET A 574 25.72 -5.61 0.09
CA MET A 574 24.35 -5.63 -0.41
C MET A 574 23.96 -4.30 -1.04
N ARG A 575 23.12 -4.34 -2.09
CA ARG A 575 22.50 -3.14 -2.67
C ARG A 575 21.42 -2.59 -1.73
N GLN A 576 21.61 -1.35 -1.24
CA GLN A 576 20.76 -0.76 -0.22
C GLN A 576 19.29 -0.61 -0.64
N HIS A 577 19.01 -0.17 -1.87
CA HIS A 577 17.63 0.00 -2.34
C HIS A 577 16.87 -1.32 -2.44
N GLN A 578 17.54 -2.36 -2.92
CA GLN A 578 16.96 -3.71 -3.01
C GLN A 578 16.72 -4.28 -1.61
N PHE A 579 17.69 -4.14 -0.72
CA PHE A 579 17.57 -4.51 0.68
C PHE A 579 16.42 -3.80 1.38
N SER A 580 16.30 -2.47 1.23
CA SER A 580 15.18 -1.70 1.79
C SER A 580 13.81 -2.17 1.30
N SER A 581 13.72 -2.56 0.03
CA SER A 581 12.49 -3.09 -0.56
C SER A 581 12.13 -4.46 0.03
N LEU A 582 13.09 -5.34 0.21
CA LEU A 582 12.91 -6.65 0.85
C LEU A 582 12.60 -6.53 2.34
N CYS A 583 13.27 -5.66 3.06
CA CYS A 583 12.94 -5.35 4.47
C CYS A 583 11.47 -5.00 4.61
N ARG A 584 10.98 -4.09 3.78
CA ARG A 584 9.56 -3.70 3.78
C ARG A 584 8.64 -4.87 3.45
N ALA A 585 8.97 -5.68 2.45
CA ALA A 585 8.18 -6.85 2.05
C ALA A 585 8.12 -7.92 3.16
N LYS A 586 9.17 -8.04 3.99
CA LYS A 586 9.27 -9.00 5.11
C LYS A 586 8.88 -8.40 6.47
N GLY A 587 8.36 -7.18 6.49
CA GLY A 587 7.90 -6.52 7.72
C GLY A 587 9.01 -6.01 8.64
N TRP A 588 10.23 -5.82 8.09
CA TRP A 588 11.32 -5.16 8.79
C TRP A 588 11.21 -3.64 8.64
N ASN A 589 11.44 -2.93 9.71
CA ASN A 589 11.50 -1.48 9.72
C ASN A 589 12.93 -1.04 9.41
N TYR A 590 13.13 -0.45 8.24
CA TYR A 590 14.40 0.06 7.77
C TYR A 590 14.21 1.34 6.95
N ARG A 591 15.07 2.33 7.16
CA ARG A 591 15.12 3.57 6.37
C ARG A 591 16.43 3.63 5.61
N LEU A 592 16.40 4.17 4.38
CA LEU A 592 17.60 4.36 3.58
C LEU A 592 18.60 5.29 4.29
N MET A 593 19.87 4.86 4.34
CA MET A 593 20.97 5.66 4.90
C MET A 593 21.58 6.54 3.80
N GLY A 594 21.63 7.85 4.04
CA GLY A 594 22.25 8.84 3.16
C GLY A 594 23.69 9.14 3.56
N SER A 595 24.49 9.73 2.65
CA SER A 595 25.81 10.26 2.95
C SER A 595 25.67 11.47 3.90
N GLY A 596 26.19 11.38 5.10
CA GLY A 596 26.12 12.43 6.13
C GLY A 596 25.05 12.24 7.20
N PHE A 597 24.51 11.05 7.34
CA PHE A 597 23.54 10.73 8.38
C PHE A 597 24.27 10.22 9.64
N ASP A 598 24.17 10.95 10.74
CA ASP A 598 24.79 10.63 12.03
C ASP A 598 23.95 9.69 12.90
N GLY A 599 23.06 8.87 12.34
CA GLY A 599 22.15 8.03 13.11
C GLY A 599 22.21 6.55 12.74
N PHE A 600 22.35 5.69 13.73
CA PHE A 600 22.14 4.25 13.61
C PHE A 600 20.72 3.96 13.12
N ASN A 601 20.62 3.32 11.97
CA ASN A 601 19.35 2.86 11.40
C ASN A 601 19.42 1.34 11.23
N VAL A 602 19.29 0.63 12.35
CA VAL A 602 19.35 -0.83 12.37
C VAL A 602 18.01 -1.38 11.87
N PRO A 603 18.01 -2.22 10.84
CA PRO A 603 16.83 -2.98 10.43
C PRO A 603 16.27 -3.76 11.61
N THR A 604 15.01 -3.51 11.95
CA THR A 604 14.36 -4.09 13.12
C THR A 604 13.05 -4.77 12.76
N LYS A 605 12.83 -5.99 13.25
CA LYS A 605 11.55 -6.72 13.09
C LYS A 605 10.90 -6.96 14.45
N LEU A 606 9.68 -6.45 14.61
CA LEU A 606 8.89 -6.68 15.81
C LEU A 606 8.25 -8.07 15.78
N LEU A 607 8.34 -8.77 16.90
CA LEU A 607 7.84 -10.12 17.14
C LEU A 607 6.84 -10.08 18.31
N ALA A 608 5.74 -9.36 18.10
CA ALA A 608 4.79 -9.02 19.15
C ALA A 608 4.28 -10.22 19.96
N PRO A 609 3.93 -11.39 19.38
CA PRO A 609 3.47 -12.55 20.15
C PRO A 609 4.51 -13.10 21.14
N TRP A 610 5.77 -12.81 20.90
CA TRP A 610 6.91 -13.28 21.69
C TRP A 610 7.44 -12.21 22.64
N ASN A 611 6.87 -11.01 22.61
CA ASN A 611 7.38 -9.82 23.30
C ASN A 611 8.85 -9.54 23.00
N MET A 612 9.23 -9.74 21.72
CA MET A 612 10.60 -9.69 21.23
C MET A 612 10.73 -8.77 20.02
N HIS A 613 11.95 -8.41 19.70
CA HIS A 613 12.32 -7.93 18.36
C HIS A 613 13.70 -8.47 17.97
N ALA A 614 13.92 -8.57 16.67
CA ALA A 614 15.20 -8.90 16.08
C ALA A 614 15.78 -7.67 15.38
N GLU A 615 17.10 -7.53 15.47
CA GLU A 615 17.88 -6.50 14.80
C GLU A 615 18.90 -7.16 13.88
N PHE A 616 19.02 -6.65 12.66
CA PHE A 616 20.05 -7.06 11.72
C PHE A 616 20.99 -5.89 11.49
N TYR A 617 22.19 -5.98 11.99
CA TYR A 617 23.18 -4.92 11.87
C TYR A 617 23.72 -4.88 10.45
N VAL A 618 23.77 -3.68 9.91
CA VAL A 618 24.33 -3.37 8.59
C VAL A 618 25.12 -2.08 8.73
N ASP A 619 26.25 -2.01 8.06
CA ASP A 619 27.15 -0.86 8.17
C ASP A 619 27.52 -0.33 6.78
N LEU A 620 28.03 0.90 6.76
CA LEU A 620 28.58 1.50 5.57
C LEU A 620 30.00 0.95 5.36
N PRO A 621 30.36 0.50 4.14
CA PRO A 621 31.72 0.08 3.87
C PRO A 621 32.68 1.26 4.05
N THR A 622 33.56 1.17 5.04
CA THR A 622 34.39 2.30 5.53
C THR A 622 35.54 2.69 4.62
N ASP A 623 36.03 1.81 3.74
CA ASP A 623 37.30 2.01 3.02
C ASP A 623 37.24 1.77 1.49
N ARG A 624 36.06 1.73 0.89
CA ARG A 624 36.00 1.65 -0.57
C ARG A 624 36.28 3.00 -1.21
N LYS A 625 37.51 3.16 -1.73
CA LYS A 625 37.73 4.08 -2.86
C LYS A 625 36.90 3.55 -4.02
N PRO A 626 35.92 4.33 -4.55
CA PRO A 626 35.11 3.88 -5.65
C PRO A 626 36.01 3.45 -6.81
N SER A 627 35.83 2.23 -7.31
CA SER A 627 36.47 1.83 -8.59
C SER A 627 35.91 2.72 -9.71
N LEU A 628 36.63 2.88 -10.81
CA LEU A 628 36.14 3.68 -11.95
C LEU A 628 34.76 3.25 -12.46
N ALA A 629 34.37 1.97 -12.27
CA ALA A 629 33.02 1.48 -12.56
C ALA A 629 31.99 1.96 -11.52
N ASP A 630 32.39 2.15 -10.26
CA ASP A 630 31.53 2.68 -9.21
C ASP A 630 31.35 4.19 -9.32
N SER A 631 32.30 4.91 -9.92
CA SER A 631 32.21 6.36 -10.18
C SER A 631 31.10 6.68 -11.17
N ALA A 632 30.89 5.87 -12.20
CA ALA A 632 29.81 6.04 -13.17
C ALA A 632 28.43 5.77 -12.56
N LEU A 633 28.35 4.93 -11.51
CA LEU A 633 27.14 4.67 -10.74
C LEU A 633 26.89 5.77 -9.68
N ASN A 634 27.92 6.41 -9.15
CA ASN A 634 27.83 7.49 -8.19
C ASN A 634 27.36 8.83 -8.81
N GLU A 635 27.66 9.09 -10.09
CA GLU A 635 27.15 10.28 -10.79
C GLU A 635 25.62 10.27 -10.95
N GLN A 636 24.96 9.11 -10.83
CA GLN A 636 23.49 9.00 -10.84
C GLN A 636 22.84 9.11 -9.46
N SER A 637 23.60 9.15 -8.38
CA SER A 637 23.05 9.30 -7.02
C SER A 637 22.78 10.77 -6.66
N HIS A 638 21.79 11.36 -7.29
CA HIS A 638 21.36 12.76 -7.04
C HIS A 638 20.75 12.99 -5.64
N ALA A 639 20.71 11.97 -4.77
CA ALA A 639 20.02 12.05 -3.48
C ALA A 639 20.92 11.84 -2.25
N GLY A 640 22.26 11.74 -2.40
CA GLY A 640 23.16 11.51 -1.26
C GLY A 640 22.89 10.22 -0.48
N ILE A 641 22.35 9.17 -1.14
CA ILE A 641 22.07 7.86 -0.53
C ILE A 641 23.21 6.91 -0.89
N ASN A 642 23.70 6.17 0.12
CA ASN A 642 24.71 5.14 -0.12
C ASN A 642 24.15 3.98 -0.93
N LEU A 643 24.90 3.50 -1.92
CA LEU A 643 24.45 2.42 -2.81
C LEU A 643 24.58 1.04 -2.17
N PHE A 644 25.57 0.85 -1.31
CA PHE A 644 25.94 -0.44 -0.74
C PHE A 644 25.99 -0.40 0.78
N LEU A 645 25.71 -1.57 1.39
CA LEU A 645 25.79 -1.84 2.83
C LEU A 645 26.56 -3.14 3.04
N GLY A 646 27.39 -3.19 4.07
CA GLY A 646 27.97 -4.44 4.59
C GLY A 646 27.00 -5.09 5.59
N SER A 647 26.81 -6.40 5.47
CA SER A 647 26.06 -7.18 6.48
C SER A 647 26.94 -7.51 7.68
N ASP A 648 26.34 -7.51 8.87
CA ASP A 648 27.02 -7.85 10.11
C ASP A 648 26.15 -8.83 10.94
N GLN A 649 25.85 -8.55 12.17
CA GLN A 649 25.30 -9.45 13.16
C GLN A 649 23.76 -9.41 13.19
N VAL A 650 23.18 -10.53 13.62
CA VAL A 650 21.76 -10.62 14.00
C VAL A 650 21.67 -10.74 15.51
N ARG A 651 20.90 -9.87 16.15
CA ARG A 651 20.69 -9.83 17.60
C ARG A 651 19.20 -9.89 17.95
N PHE A 652 18.91 -10.40 19.15
CA PHE A 652 17.54 -10.58 19.63
C PHE A 652 17.35 -9.90 20.99
N TYR A 653 16.19 -9.28 21.16
CA TYR A 653 15.83 -8.54 22.37
C TYR A 653 14.46 -8.97 22.87
N ARG A 654 14.33 -9.08 24.20
CA ARG A 654 13.06 -9.30 24.91
C ARG A 654 12.92 -8.21 25.98
N ASP A 655 11.77 -7.55 26.05
CA ASP A 655 11.55 -6.43 26.99
C ASP A 655 12.65 -5.35 26.90
N ARG A 656 13.15 -5.06 25.69
CA ARG A 656 14.28 -4.12 25.42
C ARG A 656 15.63 -4.55 26.01
N ARG A 657 15.77 -5.78 26.45
CA ARG A 657 17.05 -6.35 26.89
C ARG A 657 17.52 -7.35 25.86
N GLU A 658 18.77 -7.30 25.51
CA GLU A 658 19.41 -8.28 24.66
C GLU A 658 19.36 -9.66 25.33
N ILE A 659 19.11 -10.69 24.55
CA ILE A 659 19.03 -12.06 25.01
C ILE A 659 19.98 -12.96 24.21
N SER A 660 20.44 -14.03 24.84
CA SER A 660 21.24 -15.07 24.16
C SER A 660 20.45 -15.67 22.99
N VAL A 661 21.13 -16.01 21.90
CA VAL A 661 20.53 -16.69 20.74
C VAL A 661 19.88 -18.02 21.15
N GLU A 662 20.41 -18.72 22.15
CA GLU A 662 19.82 -19.96 22.70
C GLU A 662 18.51 -19.74 23.47
N ALA A 663 18.27 -18.53 23.98
CA ALA A 663 17.03 -18.17 24.65
C ALA A 663 15.90 -17.78 23.68
N VAL A 664 16.21 -17.70 22.39
CA VAL A 664 15.24 -17.42 21.33
C VAL A 664 14.47 -18.71 20.99
N PRO A 665 13.14 -18.69 20.90
CA PRO A 665 12.39 -19.83 20.42
C PRO A 665 12.90 -20.31 19.04
N ALA A 666 13.15 -21.59 18.87
CA ALA A 666 13.77 -22.15 17.65
C ALA A 666 13.09 -21.70 16.36
N ILE A 667 11.75 -21.65 16.35
CA ILE A 667 10.99 -21.20 15.18
C ILE A 667 11.23 -19.70 14.88
N VAL A 668 11.35 -18.88 15.91
CA VAL A 668 11.62 -17.44 15.76
C VAL A 668 13.03 -17.23 15.22
N TYR A 669 14.01 -17.92 15.80
CA TYR A 669 15.39 -17.89 15.32
C TYR A 669 15.45 -18.28 13.85
N SER A 670 14.89 -19.44 13.51
CA SER A 670 14.89 -19.96 12.14
C SER A 670 14.25 -19.00 11.12
N GLU A 671 13.09 -18.44 11.42
CA GLU A 671 12.38 -17.56 10.48
C GLU A 671 13.07 -16.19 10.32
N ILE A 672 13.71 -15.69 11.35
CA ILE A 672 14.53 -14.47 11.28
C ILE A 672 15.79 -14.74 10.45
N MET A 673 16.51 -15.84 10.72
CA MET A 673 17.69 -16.18 9.93
C MET A 673 17.36 -16.45 8.46
N ARG A 674 16.19 -17.02 8.17
CA ARG A 674 15.68 -17.20 6.82
C ARG A 674 15.42 -15.86 6.10
N ASP A 675 14.89 -14.86 6.79
CA ASP A 675 14.75 -13.51 6.21
C ASP A 675 16.14 -12.91 5.90
N VAL A 676 17.11 -13.08 6.79
CA VAL A 676 18.47 -12.56 6.61
C VAL A 676 19.20 -13.29 5.47
N ASP A 677 19.07 -14.61 5.36
CA ASP A 677 19.59 -15.36 4.18
C ASP A 677 18.99 -14.84 2.88
N LEU A 678 17.69 -14.57 2.86
CA LEU A 678 17.05 -13.96 1.69
C LEU A 678 17.68 -12.61 1.35
N PHE A 679 17.89 -11.73 2.33
CA PHE A 679 18.48 -10.41 2.10
C PHE A 679 19.89 -10.52 1.56
N THR A 680 20.73 -11.31 2.19
CA THR A 680 22.12 -11.53 1.80
C THR A 680 22.27 -12.34 0.51
N SER A 681 21.26 -13.12 0.13
CA SER A 681 21.26 -13.86 -1.15
C SER A 681 20.84 -13.00 -2.34
N VAL A 682 19.75 -12.22 -2.17
CA VAL A 682 19.15 -11.47 -3.29
C VAL A 682 19.85 -10.14 -3.52
N CYS A 683 20.26 -9.46 -2.43
CA CYS A 683 20.87 -8.14 -2.53
C CYS A 683 22.39 -8.19 -2.68
N ALA A 684 23.02 -9.36 -2.57
CA ALA A 684 24.47 -9.51 -2.62
C ALA A 684 25.09 -8.96 -3.91
N VAL A 685 26.19 -8.24 -3.74
CA VAL A 685 27.07 -7.81 -4.83
C VAL A 685 28.39 -8.58 -4.80
N GLY A 686 28.83 -8.95 -3.61
CA GLY A 686 30.06 -9.71 -3.38
C GLY A 686 30.42 -9.75 -1.89
N PRO A 687 31.55 -10.38 -1.56
CA PRO A 687 32.07 -10.38 -0.20
C PRO A 687 32.57 -8.98 0.18
N ASP A 688 32.43 -8.64 1.44
CA ASP A 688 33.11 -7.50 2.05
C ASP A 688 34.47 -7.98 2.59
N GLU A 689 35.54 -7.68 1.84
CA GLU A 689 36.90 -8.08 2.21
C GLU A 689 37.44 -7.30 3.43
N THR A 690 36.77 -6.20 3.80
CA THR A 690 37.16 -5.35 4.93
C THR A 690 36.44 -5.75 6.23
N TRP A 691 35.42 -6.61 6.14
CA TRP A 691 34.66 -7.03 7.30
C TRP A 691 35.52 -7.83 8.28
N SER A 692 35.44 -7.47 9.53
CA SER A 692 35.98 -8.24 10.66
C SER A 692 34.95 -8.29 11.76
N ASP A 693 34.82 -9.43 12.43
CA ASP A 693 33.96 -9.54 13.59
C ASP A 693 34.51 -8.68 14.73
N GLN A 694 33.78 -7.62 15.06
CA GLN A 694 34.16 -6.70 16.13
C GLN A 694 33.72 -7.24 17.51
N GLY A 695 32.90 -8.30 17.55
CA GLY A 695 32.38 -8.92 18.77
C GLY A 695 31.70 -7.93 19.71
N ASP A 696 31.36 -8.36 20.92
CA ASP A 696 30.85 -7.46 21.95
C ASP A 696 31.94 -6.60 22.61
N ARG A 697 33.23 -6.93 22.45
CA ARG A 697 34.35 -6.24 23.09
C ARG A 697 35.69 -6.37 22.33
N GLY A 698 35.68 -6.48 21.05
CA GLY A 698 36.90 -6.58 20.25
C GLY A 698 37.65 -7.93 20.35
N THR A 699 37.00 -8.95 20.88
CA THR A 699 37.51 -10.34 20.95
C THR A 699 36.77 -11.18 19.90
N GLY A 700 36.79 -10.74 18.66
CA GLY A 700 36.07 -11.40 17.59
C GLY A 700 36.53 -12.84 17.37
N VAL A 701 35.59 -13.76 17.39
CA VAL A 701 35.79 -15.09 16.82
C VAL A 701 35.61 -14.92 15.31
N LEU A 702 36.72 -15.00 14.56
CA LEU A 702 36.65 -15.12 13.12
C LEU A 702 35.91 -16.43 12.82
N ALA A 703 34.63 -16.35 12.50
CA ALA A 703 33.97 -17.45 11.82
C ALA A 703 34.79 -17.69 10.54
N SER A 704 35.54 -18.75 10.52
CA SER A 704 36.35 -19.10 9.37
C SER A 704 35.41 -19.33 8.19
N ARG A 705 35.55 -18.59 7.12
CA ARG A 705 34.78 -18.77 5.87
C ARG A 705 34.85 -20.19 5.31
N THR A 706 35.80 -20.98 5.79
CA THR A 706 35.99 -22.40 5.44
C THR A 706 35.01 -23.33 6.14
N ASP A 707 34.43 -22.93 7.28
CA ASP A 707 33.53 -23.79 8.07
C ASP A 707 32.03 -23.65 7.67
N TRP A 708 31.73 -22.89 6.60
CA TRP A 708 30.41 -22.90 5.94
C TRP A 708 30.01 -24.31 5.43
N GLU A 709 30.93 -25.29 5.44
CA GLU A 709 30.65 -26.70 5.14
C GLU A 709 29.72 -27.35 6.16
N GLU A 710 29.67 -26.84 7.39
CA GLU A 710 28.74 -27.29 8.45
C GLU A 710 27.44 -26.51 8.57
N ILE A 711 27.08 -25.64 7.60
CA ILE A 711 25.71 -25.11 7.51
C ILE A 711 24.80 -26.25 7.04
N SER A 712 24.66 -27.22 7.89
CA SER A 712 24.32 -28.60 7.61
C SER A 712 22.93 -28.81 7.03
N GLY A 713 21.90 -28.11 7.54
CA GLY A 713 20.52 -28.35 7.13
C GLY A 713 20.14 -27.71 5.80
N VAL A 714 20.50 -26.46 5.58
CA VAL A 714 20.08 -25.70 4.37
C VAL A 714 20.86 -26.12 3.15
N LEU A 715 22.17 -26.40 3.27
CA LEU A 715 22.98 -26.93 2.17
C LEU A 715 22.49 -28.32 1.74
N ALA A 716 22.26 -29.19 2.72
CA ALA A 716 21.72 -30.54 2.46
C ALA A 716 20.35 -30.46 1.77
N LEU A 717 19.47 -29.55 2.20
CA LEU A 717 18.19 -29.30 1.55
C LEU A 717 18.38 -28.83 0.08
N ARG A 718 19.28 -27.87 -0.17
CA ARG A 718 19.54 -27.37 -1.54
C ARG A 718 20.10 -28.47 -2.45
N ILE A 719 20.98 -29.30 -1.93
CA ILE A 719 21.50 -30.46 -2.65
C ILE A 719 20.37 -31.45 -2.95
N GLU A 720 19.53 -31.75 -1.97
CA GLU A 720 18.35 -32.61 -2.14
C GLU A 720 17.40 -32.04 -3.19
N VAL A 721 17.09 -30.75 -3.15
CA VAL A 721 16.25 -30.06 -4.13
C VAL A 721 16.88 -30.14 -5.52
N LEU A 722 18.17 -29.84 -5.65
CA LEU A 722 18.89 -29.94 -6.93
C LEU A 722 18.88 -31.36 -7.48
N SER A 723 19.08 -32.38 -6.63
CA SER A 723 19.05 -33.79 -7.08
C SER A 723 17.68 -34.21 -7.64
N ARG A 724 16.60 -33.61 -7.14
CA ARG A 724 15.23 -33.87 -7.61
C ARG A 724 14.85 -33.09 -8.85
N VAL A 725 15.33 -31.85 -9.01
CA VAL A 725 14.92 -30.98 -10.13
C VAL A 725 15.86 -31.06 -11.33
N LEU A 726 17.14 -31.35 -11.12
CA LEU A 726 18.13 -31.46 -12.18
C LEU A 726 17.72 -32.45 -13.29
N PRO A 727 17.22 -33.66 -12.99
CA PRO A 727 16.73 -34.59 -14.02
C PRO A 727 15.60 -34.04 -14.89
N LEU A 728 14.87 -33.03 -14.41
CA LEU A 728 13.78 -32.40 -15.13
C LEU A 728 14.24 -31.25 -16.05
N THR A 729 15.54 -30.95 -16.05
CA THR A 729 16.12 -29.85 -16.86
C THR A 729 16.75 -30.38 -18.15
N THR A 730 16.87 -29.52 -19.15
CA THR A 730 17.53 -29.82 -20.43
C THR A 730 19.06 -30.04 -20.30
N ILE A 731 19.65 -29.61 -19.18
CA ILE A 731 21.08 -29.71 -18.90
C ILE A 731 21.45 -30.90 -18.02
N ALA A 732 20.48 -31.78 -17.70
CA ALA A 732 20.70 -32.94 -16.83
C ALA A 732 21.93 -33.79 -17.20
N ALA A 733 22.15 -34.06 -18.51
CA ALA A 733 23.24 -34.85 -18.99
C ALA A 733 24.64 -34.19 -18.83
N HIS A 734 24.65 -32.87 -18.67
CA HIS A 734 25.88 -32.07 -18.51
C HIS A 734 26.26 -31.84 -17.04
N CYS A 735 25.41 -32.22 -16.11
CA CYS A 735 25.54 -31.86 -14.71
C CYS A 735 25.63 -33.09 -13.79
N THR A 736 26.50 -32.99 -12.79
CA THR A 736 26.59 -33.98 -11.71
C THR A 736 26.77 -33.24 -10.38
N ILE A 737 26.18 -33.79 -9.30
CA ILE A 737 26.37 -33.26 -7.95
C ILE A 737 27.55 -34.01 -7.30
N ASP A 738 28.54 -33.28 -6.84
CA ASP A 738 29.71 -33.79 -6.12
C ASP A 738 29.81 -33.05 -4.78
N LYS A 739 29.38 -33.67 -3.68
CA LYS A 739 29.27 -33.04 -2.36
C LYS A 739 28.50 -31.72 -2.41
N ASN A 740 29.15 -30.62 -2.10
CA ASN A 740 28.61 -29.26 -2.11
C ASN A 740 28.71 -28.54 -3.46
N TRP A 741 29.16 -29.24 -4.51
CA TRP A 741 29.36 -28.68 -5.83
C TRP A 741 28.41 -29.25 -6.87
N LEU A 742 27.83 -28.40 -7.69
CA LEU A 742 27.26 -28.78 -8.98
C LEU A 742 28.33 -28.70 -10.05
N VAL A 743 28.78 -29.84 -10.55
CA VAL A 743 29.76 -29.94 -11.62
C VAL A 743 29.06 -29.85 -12.96
N VAL A 744 29.44 -28.91 -13.80
CA VAL A 744 28.87 -28.67 -15.13
C VAL A 744 29.96 -28.90 -16.20
N ARG A 745 29.64 -29.73 -17.19
CA ARG A 745 30.48 -29.98 -18.33
C ARG A 745 30.01 -29.21 -19.55
N GLY A 746 30.68 -28.13 -19.87
CA GLY A 746 30.47 -27.37 -21.10
C GLY A 746 31.36 -27.89 -22.23
N GLN A 747 31.33 -27.22 -23.38
CA GLN A 747 32.25 -27.50 -24.51
C GLN A 747 33.62 -26.88 -24.30
N LEU A 748 33.70 -25.72 -23.67
CA LEU A 748 34.94 -24.98 -23.42
C LEU A 748 35.63 -25.39 -22.12
N GLY A 749 34.97 -26.14 -21.24
CA GLY A 749 35.58 -26.58 -20.00
C GLY A 749 34.65 -27.27 -19.01
N THR A 750 35.22 -27.64 -17.87
CA THR A 750 34.46 -28.14 -16.72
C THR A 750 34.42 -27.09 -15.63
N TYR A 751 33.25 -26.88 -15.12
CA TYR A 751 32.95 -25.85 -14.11
C TYR A 751 32.42 -26.50 -12.85
N ARG A 752 32.67 -25.88 -11.70
CA ARG A 752 32.07 -26.23 -10.44
C ARG A 752 31.31 -25.02 -9.90
N ILE A 753 30.07 -25.20 -9.54
CA ILE A 753 29.23 -24.17 -8.93
C ILE A 753 28.98 -24.62 -7.50
N GLU A 754 29.38 -23.81 -6.55
CA GLU A 754 29.13 -24.07 -5.14
C GLU A 754 27.65 -23.85 -4.81
N VAL A 755 27.01 -24.85 -4.24
CA VAL A 755 25.55 -24.81 -3.98
C VAL A 755 25.20 -23.80 -2.88
N SER A 756 26.07 -23.58 -1.91
CA SER A 756 25.87 -22.67 -0.79
C SER A 756 25.93 -21.21 -1.20
N SER A 757 26.92 -20.82 -2.01
CA SER A 757 27.23 -19.44 -2.38
C SER A 757 26.84 -19.08 -3.82
N ALA A 758 26.62 -20.09 -4.65
CA ALA A 758 26.53 -19.99 -6.11
C ALA A 758 27.83 -19.44 -6.77
N LEU A 759 28.97 -19.49 -6.10
CA LEU A 759 30.26 -19.16 -6.69
C LEU A 759 30.64 -20.16 -7.77
N VAL A 760 31.30 -19.70 -8.79
CA VAL A 760 31.71 -20.53 -9.94
C VAL A 760 33.22 -20.57 -10.05
N VAL A 761 33.74 -21.76 -10.21
CA VAL A 761 35.15 -21.97 -10.52
C VAL A 761 35.29 -22.82 -11.79
N ARG A 762 36.25 -22.49 -12.65
CA ARG A 762 36.68 -23.34 -13.77
C ARG A 762 37.77 -24.26 -13.31
N VAL A 763 37.67 -25.54 -13.66
CA VAL A 763 38.69 -26.52 -13.41
C VAL A 763 39.65 -26.51 -14.61
N THR A 764 40.94 -26.29 -14.35
CA THR A 764 42.05 -26.28 -15.37
C THR A 764 43.14 -27.22 -14.94
N ASP A 765 44.00 -27.57 -15.83
CA ASP A 765 45.16 -28.44 -15.53
C ASP A 765 46.13 -27.81 -14.51
N SER A 766 46.11 -26.46 -14.40
CA SER A 766 46.92 -25.70 -13.45
C SER A 766 46.24 -25.44 -12.12
N GLY A 767 44.99 -25.90 -11.90
CA GLY A 767 44.22 -25.67 -10.70
C GLY A 767 42.79 -25.13 -10.98
N VAL A 768 42.24 -24.38 -10.03
CA VAL A 768 40.92 -23.79 -10.16
C VAL A 768 40.98 -22.27 -10.32
N ARG A 769 40.14 -21.73 -11.19
CA ARG A 769 40.05 -20.29 -11.45
C ARG A 769 38.62 -19.79 -11.17
N HIS A 770 38.47 -18.77 -10.36
CA HIS A 770 37.16 -18.13 -10.12
C HIS A 770 36.66 -17.43 -11.37
N LEU A 771 35.39 -17.62 -11.68
CA LEU A 771 34.70 -16.97 -12.79
C LEU A 771 33.73 -15.90 -12.26
N LYS A 772 33.80 -14.69 -12.81
CA LYS A 772 32.86 -13.61 -12.56
C LYS A 772 31.84 -13.57 -13.69
N ILE A 773 30.62 -14.06 -13.42
CA ILE A 773 29.51 -14.07 -14.39
C ILE A 773 28.70 -12.78 -14.22
N PRO A 774 28.62 -11.93 -15.27
CA PRO A 774 27.77 -10.73 -15.23
C PRO A 774 26.29 -11.06 -15.02
N GLN A 775 25.63 -10.33 -14.14
CA GLN A 775 24.21 -10.52 -13.80
C GLN A 775 23.31 -10.44 -15.04
N LYS A 776 23.62 -9.56 -15.98
CA LYS A 776 22.88 -9.41 -17.24
C LYS A 776 22.78 -10.71 -18.02
N LEU A 777 23.85 -11.48 -18.11
CA LEU A 777 23.85 -12.78 -18.80
C LEU A 777 22.94 -13.81 -18.13
N LEU A 778 22.78 -13.72 -16.81
CA LEU A 778 21.88 -14.61 -16.06
C LEU A 778 20.40 -14.23 -16.23
N GLU A 779 20.12 -12.95 -16.52
CA GLU A 779 18.77 -12.47 -16.83
C GLU A 779 18.30 -12.95 -18.20
N ASP A 780 19.23 -13.14 -19.15
CA ASP A 780 18.95 -13.67 -20.49
C ASP A 780 18.70 -15.20 -20.47
N VAL A 781 19.09 -15.92 -19.40
CA VAL A 781 18.83 -17.36 -19.25
C VAL A 781 17.37 -17.59 -18.87
N THR A 782 16.59 -18.09 -19.81
CA THR A 782 15.18 -18.39 -19.60
C THR A 782 15.00 -19.82 -19.09
N ILE A 783 14.66 -19.95 -17.81
CA ILE A 783 14.21 -21.22 -17.20
C ILE A 783 12.82 -20.97 -16.66
N ASP A 784 11.85 -21.74 -17.10
CA ASP A 784 10.51 -21.70 -16.54
C ASP A 784 10.47 -22.49 -15.21
N PHE A 785 10.77 -21.81 -14.12
CA PHE A 785 10.75 -22.41 -12.79
C PHE A 785 9.32 -22.80 -12.33
N ALA A 786 8.27 -22.35 -13.03
CA ALA A 786 6.92 -22.76 -12.74
C ALA A 786 6.61 -24.20 -13.17
N THR A 787 7.42 -24.80 -14.03
CA THR A 787 7.24 -26.20 -14.46
C THR A 787 7.73 -27.21 -13.41
N PHE A 788 8.53 -26.78 -12.44
CA PHE A 788 8.98 -27.68 -11.38
C PHE A 788 7.86 -27.92 -10.36
N PRO A 789 7.77 -29.15 -9.79
CA PRO A 789 6.74 -29.49 -8.81
C PRO A 789 6.88 -28.72 -7.48
N ILE A 790 8.03 -28.10 -7.25
CA ILE A 790 8.35 -27.34 -6.03
C ILE A 790 8.86 -25.95 -6.35
N GLU A 791 8.62 -25.00 -5.45
CA GLU A 791 9.18 -23.65 -5.52
C GLU A 791 10.65 -23.67 -5.07
N LEU A 792 11.57 -23.16 -5.90
CA LEU A 792 13.00 -23.11 -5.60
C LEU A 792 13.36 -21.83 -4.87
N ASP A 793 14.33 -21.88 -3.95
CA ASP A 793 14.91 -20.69 -3.35
C ASP A 793 15.75 -19.89 -4.37
N HIS A 794 16.02 -18.63 -4.06
CA HIS A 794 16.76 -17.74 -4.96
C HIS A 794 18.18 -18.24 -5.24
N ARG A 795 18.82 -18.87 -4.26
CA ARG A 795 20.18 -19.42 -4.41
C ARG A 795 20.18 -20.61 -5.36
N THR A 796 19.27 -21.54 -5.18
CA THR A 796 19.10 -22.70 -6.07
C THR A 796 18.74 -22.26 -7.49
N GLN A 797 17.89 -21.24 -7.65
CA GLN A 797 17.61 -20.65 -8.97
C GLN A 797 18.89 -20.06 -9.60
N ALA A 798 19.71 -19.34 -8.82
CA ALA A 798 20.96 -18.78 -9.30
C ALA A 798 21.94 -19.87 -9.72
N VAL A 799 22.07 -20.95 -8.95
CA VAL A 799 22.88 -22.13 -9.29
C VAL A 799 22.42 -22.72 -10.62
N LEU A 800 21.12 -22.96 -10.81
CA LEU A 800 20.56 -23.53 -12.05
C LEU A 800 20.74 -22.60 -13.25
N ARG A 801 20.55 -21.29 -13.12
CA ARG A 801 20.80 -20.33 -14.20
C ARG A 801 22.26 -20.33 -14.62
N LYS A 802 23.19 -20.34 -13.66
CA LYS A 802 24.63 -20.45 -13.93
C LYS A 802 24.99 -21.78 -14.58
N ALA A 803 24.42 -22.88 -14.11
CA ALA A 803 24.61 -24.18 -14.71
C ALA A 803 24.11 -24.22 -16.16
N HIS A 804 22.93 -23.65 -16.42
CA HIS A 804 22.36 -23.60 -17.77
C HIS A 804 23.23 -22.74 -18.72
N LEU A 805 23.73 -21.59 -18.25
CA LEU A 805 24.63 -20.75 -19.02
C LEU A 805 25.94 -21.49 -19.37
N LEU A 806 26.53 -22.17 -18.37
CA LEU A 806 27.83 -22.85 -18.52
C LEU A 806 27.72 -24.20 -19.23
N ALA A 807 26.61 -24.89 -19.19
CA ALA A 807 26.36 -26.06 -20.03
C ALA A 807 26.28 -25.72 -21.53
N ASN A 808 25.96 -24.46 -21.83
CA ASN A 808 25.90 -23.92 -23.19
C ASN A 808 27.01 -22.86 -23.43
N ASP A 809 28.19 -23.06 -22.88
CA ASP A 809 29.28 -22.08 -22.81
C ASP A 809 29.74 -21.56 -24.17
N TRP A 810 29.62 -22.34 -25.23
CA TRP A 810 29.97 -21.99 -26.60
C TRP A 810 29.02 -20.97 -27.25
N HIS A 811 27.82 -20.75 -26.66
CA HIS A 811 26.87 -19.70 -27.08
C HIS A 811 27.03 -18.37 -26.31
N ILE A 812 28.03 -18.28 -25.43
CA ILE A 812 28.26 -17.07 -24.65
C ILE A 812 28.86 -15.97 -25.51
N ASP A 813 28.14 -14.91 -25.75
CA ASP A 813 28.56 -13.76 -26.56
C ASP A 813 28.96 -12.56 -25.67
N SER A 814 29.79 -12.83 -24.64
CA SER A 814 30.34 -11.80 -23.75
C SER A 814 31.85 -11.82 -23.80
N PRO A 815 32.52 -10.81 -24.39
CA PRO A 815 33.97 -10.79 -24.52
C PRO A 815 34.68 -10.93 -23.18
N ASP A 816 34.15 -10.37 -22.10
CA ASP A 816 34.74 -10.43 -20.77
C ASP A 816 34.63 -11.82 -20.14
N LEU A 817 33.51 -12.51 -20.33
CA LEU A 817 33.37 -13.86 -19.84
C LEU A 817 34.13 -14.85 -20.71
N VAL A 818 34.10 -14.71 -22.04
CA VAL A 818 34.85 -15.55 -22.96
C VAL A 818 36.36 -15.53 -22.67
N ARG A 819 36.94 -14.36 -22.37
CA ARG A 819 38.36 -14.26 -21.92
C ARG A 819 38.63 -15.00 -20.61
N GLN A 820 37.64 -15.15 -19.75
CA GLN A 820 37.80 -15.95 -18.53
C GLN A 820 37.62 -17.46 -18.80
N LEU A 821 36.90 -17.82 -19.86
CA LEU A 821 36.63 -19.19 -20.26
C LEU A 821 37.73 -19.76 -21.16
N MET A 822 38.51 -18.93 -21.80
CA MET A 822 39.72 -19.32 -22.53
C MET A 822 40.95 -19.28 -21.61
#